data_aa269fb6c9d58dd521b53cf64b58ca31
#
_entry.id   aa269fb6c9d58dd521b53cf64b58ca31
#
_cell.length_a   1.000
_cell.length_b   1.000
_cell.length_c   1.000
_cell.angle_alpha   90.00
_cell.angle_beta   90.00
_cell.angle_gamma   90.00
#
_symmetry.space_group_name_H-M   'P 1'
#
loop_
_entity.id
_entity.type
_entity.pdbx_description
1 polymer ?
#
loop_
_entity_poly.entity_id
_entity_poly.type
_entity_poly.pdbx_seq_one_letter_code
_entity_poly.pdbx_strand_id
1 'polypeptide(L)'
;MFSTWGDVAYRFRRIIPFVIILAIVALYAIFGLKLGERMSQEGWDDPHSQSTRAAQIEQDVFGRDARSDVIILVTGDKPGAAVDEGVKKEMAAQLKKLKDDHPDQVAAVSSVYTGGPRALAKEDGSATFTSVSLQGVAEDVLKNYRVIEDELHHIQAPGVRVEIAGATAVSGALDKGMAEDISRAELYALPAVGVLLLLVFGGVIAAFMPLLVGVLSILGSMGVLAILADATQINVFAQSVVTLLGLGLAIDYGLFMVSRFREELAEGNDVPTAVRNTTATAGKTVVFSAAMVAVALSGLLIFPQAFLKSVAFGAMSAVGLAALLSVAVLPSIFALLGKNIDKWSIRRKTQSRHEVVDGFWGKVPAFAMRHSKKVTFLVVVALLALTVPIAGIKLGGINETYLPPDNETRVAQSHFDQEFPQFRTDPIKLVIKGDGAAVGQVFQEANQLQGLTAPFQVTQPTKDGVTVLGTGIKDRDDYSDIVHQLEDLKVDGAEVYVAGTPALEVESISALFEKLPWMLLYIVVVSFVLMALIFGSLIIPAKAVIMNILGTGATLGVLTLLFVDGVGADLFNYTAGPLMSPILVLIVAIIFGLSTDYEVFLVSRMVEARARGASTNEAIRFGTATTGAIITAAALIMIVVCGAFGFSSIVMMKYIAFGMVIALILDATVIRMLLVPAVMHLLREDSWWAPAWVKKLSEKVGHNEQLSGTSGTHPLQPQPAGVGVGEARGGVEPKKASQQYVTAGTVNAHKSAGTTEGAQQHVTADADQTREGAGGTKGTQRAARSTAPARIPERPVQRHERTLPFHELMERMQRQQAESKAAQEATGYTAQGDAGQETALNGAGRENAQHPKLERRPLPQPDNQQDQRPSHKDKR
;
A
#
# COMPACT_ATOMS: atom_id res chain seq x y z
N MET A 1 -29.25 -5.69 14.40
CA MET A 1 -28.25 -4.72 14.90
C MET A 1 -28.13 -3.50 14.00
N PHE A 2 -27.81 -3.64 12.71
CA PHE A 2 -27.66 -2.47 11.81
C PHE A 2 -28.97 -1.75 11.52
N SER A 3 -30.08 -2.45 11.38
CA SER A 3 -31.43 -1.87 11.25
C SER A 3 -31.82 -1.06 12.50
N THR A 4 -31.59 -1.62 13.67
CA THR A 4 -31.84 -0.94 14.96
C THR A 4 -30.95 0.31 15.09
N TRP A 5 -29.68 0.26 14.62
CA TRP A 5 -28.80 1.41 14.59
C TRP A 5 -29.34 2.52 13.66
N GLY A 6 -29.90 2.15 12.48
CA GLY A 6 -30.57 3.10 11.61
C GLY A 6 -31.71 3.87 12.29
N ASP A 7 -32.52 3.15 13.11
CA ASP A 7 -33.61 3.77 13.89
C ASP A 7 -33.06 4.70 14.98
N VAL A 8 -31.95 4.34 15.66
CA VAL A 8 -31.25 5.18 16.64
C VAL A 8 -30.67 6.41 15.96
N ALA A 9 -29.99 6.26 14.80
CA ALA A 9 -29.44 7.37 14.02
C ALA A 9 -30.54 8.36 13.58
N TYR A 10 -31.71 7.88 13.20
CA TYR A 10 -32.87 8.72 12.89
C TYR A 10 -33.40 9.44 14.14
N ARG A 11 -33.55 8.74 15.26
CA ARG A 11 -34.08 9.30 16.52
C ARG A 11 -33.18 10.39 17.08
N PHE A 12 -31.86 10.16 17.06
CA PHE A 12 -30.85 11.08 17.61
C PHE A 12 -30.12 11.90 16.54
N ARG A 13 -30.73 12.12 15.38
CA ARG A 13 -30.11 12.72 14.18
C ARG A 13 -29.47 14.09 14.40
N ARG A 14 -29.84 14.86 15.43
CA ARG A 14 -29.23 16.15 15.75
C ARG A 14 -28.05 16.02 16.71
N ILE A 15 -28.06 15.02 17.57
CA ILE A 15 -27.09 14.82 18.65
C ILE A 15 -25.87 14.05 18.15
N ILE A 16 -26.08 12.91 17.45
CA ILE A 16 -25.00 12.01 17.01
C ILE A 16 -23.94 12.76 16.16
N PRO A 17 -24.30 13.47 15.06
CA PRO A 17 -23.29 14.13 14.25
C PRO A 17 -22.57 15.22 15.05
N PHE A 18 -23.30 16.00 15.84
CA PHE A 18 -22.71 17.10 16.63
C PHE A 18 -21.69 16.56 17.65
N VAL A 19 -22.04 15.52 18.41
CA VAL A 19 -21.15 14.95 19.43
C VAL A 19 -19.92 14.29 18.82
N ILE A 20 -20.09 13.51 17.75
CA ILE A 20 -18.97 12.81 17.11
C ILE A 20 -18.03 13.79 16.40
N ILE A 21 -18.56 14.76 15.66
CA ILE A 21 -17.75 15.78 14.99
C ILE A 21 -16.99 16.61 16.02
N LEU A 22 -17.68 17.06 17.10
CA LEU A 22 -17.03 17.80 18.17
C LEU A 22 -15.93 16.99 18.86
N ALA A 23 -16.17 15.70 19.10
CA ALA A 23 -15.17 14.82 19.71
C ALA A 23 -13.93 14.65 18.83
N ILE A 24 -14.10 14.50 17.51
CA ILE A 24 -12.99 14.37 16.56
C ILE A 24 -12.21 15.68 16.45
N VAL A 25 -12.91 16.82 16.33
CA VAL A 25 -12.26 18.14 16.28
C VAL A 25 -11.50 18.41 17.58
N ALA A 26 -12.09 18.07 18.73
CA ALA A 26 -11.41 18.20 20.02
C ALA A 26 -10.19 17.27 20.13
N LEU A 27 -10.30 16.02 19.67
CA LEU A 27 -9.19 15.07 19.63
C LEU A 27 -8.02 15.61 18.82
N TYR A 28 -8.30 16.14 17.63
CA TYR A 28 -7.29 16.75 16.79
C TYR A 28 -6.69 18.02 17.40
N ALA A 29 -7.53 18.91 17.96
CA ALA A 29 -7.08 20.18 18.55
C ALA A 29 -6.21 19.97 19.80
N ILE A 30 -6.50 18.95 20.61
CA ILE A 30 -5.75 18.67 21.84
C ILE A 30 -4.44 17.92 21.55
N PHE A 31 -4.48 16.92 20.66
CA PHE A 31 -3.38 16.00 20.42
C PHE A 31 -2.77 16.15 19.03
N GLY A 32 -3.61 16.20 18.00
CA GLY A 32 -3.18 16.10 16.58
C GLY A 32 -2.32 17.28 16.11
N LEU A 33 -2.54 18.48 16.63
CA LEU A 33 -1.75 19.67 16.29
C LEU A 33 -0.25 19.53 16.66
N LYS A 34 0.05 18.70 17.67
CA LYS A 34 1.43 18.44 18.14
C LYS A 34 2.04 17.16 17.52
N LEU A 35 1.35 16.52 16.60
CA LEU A 35 1.83 15.27 16.01
C LEU A 35 3.19 15.43 15.32
N GLY A 36 3.38 16.51 14.55
CA GLY A 36 4.63 16.76 13.82
C GLY A 36 5.88 16.87 14.72
N GLU A 37 5.72 17.35 15.96
CA GLU A 37 6.82 17.45 16.94
C GLU A 37 7.19 16.09 17.56
N ARG A 38 6.32 15.06 17.41
CA ARG A 38 6.42 13.75 18.04
C ARG A 38 6.76 12.63 17.07
N MET A 39 6.76 12.94 15.78
CA MET A 39 7.11 11.95 14.73
C MET A 39 8.61 11.87 14.52
N SER A 40 9.08 10.65 14.23
CA SER A 40 10.47 10.33 13.93
C SER A 40 10.63 9.93 12.46
N GLN A 41 11.83 10.11 11.92
CA GLN A 41 12.20 9.54 10.63
C GLN A 41 12.85 8.17 10.72
N GLU A 42 13.07 7.67 11.91
CA GLU A 42 13.69 6.38 12.18
C GLU A 42 12.69 5.21 12.18
N GLY A 43 13.20 4.04 12.54
CA GLY A 43 12.40 2.82 12.67
C GLY A 43 12.35 1.98 11.40
N TRP A 44 13.32 2.17 10.50
CA TRP A 44 13.47 1.38 9.28
C TRP A 44 14.15 0.04 9.53
N ASP A 45 14.97 -0.02 10.59
CA ASP A 45 15.84 -1.13 10.91
C ASP A 45 15.16 -2.16 11.82
N ASP A 46 15.73 -3.36 11.86
CA ASP A 46 15.34 -4.36 12.85
C ASP A 46 16.02 -4.04 14.20
N PRO A 47 15.27 -3.70 15.27
CA PRO A 47 15.82 -3.40 16.57
C PRO A 47 16.52 -4.59 17.25
N HIS A 48 16.37 -5.81 16.71
CA HIS A 48 16.99 -7.04 17.24
C HIS A 48 18.19 -7.50 16.42
N SER A 49 18.57 -6.77 15.39
CA SER A 49 19.67 -7.11 14.51
C SER A 49 21.03 -7.00 15.19
N GLN A 50 22.03 -7.68 14.64
CA GLN A 50 23.42 -7.61 15.10
C GLN A 50 23.99 -6.20 14.93
N SER A 51 23.70 -5.56 13.80
CA SER A 51 24.16 -4.20 13.48
C SER A 51 23.56 -3.16 14.42
N THR A 52 22.27 -3.27 14.79
CA THR A 52 21.65 -2.41 15.80
C THR A 52 22.32 -2.60 17.17
N ARG A 53 22.60 -3.84 17.55
CA ARG A 53 23.36 -4.13 18.79
C ARG A 53 24.77 -3.57 18.75
N ALA A 54 25.47 -3.68 17.62
CA ALA A 54 26.79 -3.10 17.41
C ALA A 54 26.78 -1.58 17.56
N ALA A 55 25.80 -0.92 16.95
CA ALA A 55 25.61 0.54 17.08
C ALA A 55 25.35 0.96 18.53
N GLN A 56 24.58 0.17 19.29
CA GLN A 56 24.38 0.42 20.74
C GLN A 56 25.68 0.30 21.52
N ILE A 57 26.50 -0.74 21.25
CA ILE A 57 27.83 -0.92 21.91
C ILE A 57 28.74 0.28 21.59
N GLU A 58 28.80 0.71 20.32
CA GLU A 58 29.58 1.88 19.91
C GLU A 58 29.09 3.14 20.67
N GLN A 59 27.79 3.35 20.73
CA GLN A 59 27.17 4.49 21.40
C GLN A 59 27.44 4.50 22.92
N ASP A 60 27.34 3.35 23.60
CA ASP A 60 27.56 3.24 25.04
C ASP A 60 29.00 3.54 25.41
N VAL A 61 29.95 3.14 24.57
CA VAL A 61 31.39 3.29 24.84
C VAL A 61 31.93 4.64 24.39
N PHE A 62 31.60 5.07 23.19
CA PHE A 62 32.19 6.26 22.55
C PHE A 62 31.23 7.45 22.45
N GLY A 63 29.95 7.25 22.71
CA GLY A 63 28.90 8.19 22.38
C GLY A 63 28.45 8.08 20.91
N ARG A 64 27.49 8.89 20.52
CA ARG A 64 26.99 8.91 19.16
C ARG A 64 28.06 9.32 18.13
N ASP A 65 28.20 8.60 17.03
CA ASP A 65 29.05 9.02 15.92
C ASP A 65 28.33 10.13 15.11
N ALA A 66 28.74 11.35 15.35
CA ALA A 66 28.16 12.56 14.75
C ALA A 66 29.00 13.12 13.58
N ARG A 67 30.02 12.40 13.12
CA ARG A 67 30.99 12.92 12.15
C ARG A 67 30.42 13.11 10.74
N SER A 68 29.39 12.40 10.39
CA SER A 68 28.70 12.47 9.10
C SER A 68 27.33 13.17 9.17
N ASP A 69 26.99 13.85 10.29
CA ASP A 69 25.71 14.53 10.39
C ASP A 69 25.53 15.57 9.29
N VAL A 70 26.42 16.56 9.25
CA VAL A 70 26.44 17.58 8.21
C VAL A 70 27.87 17.74 7.68
N ILE A 71 27.99 17.68 6.40
CA ILE A 71 29.27 17.87 5.68
C ILE A 71 29.16 19.16 4.85
N ILE A 72 30.04 20.09 5.08
CA ILE A 72 30.21 21.29 4.27
C ILE A 72 31.40 21.03 3.34
N LEU A 73 31.08 20.69 2.08
CA LEU A 73 32.08 20.43 1.03
C LEU A 73 32.46 21.76 0.36
N VAL A 74 33.74 22.02 0.26
CA VAL A 74 34.29 23.18 -0.41
C VAL A 74 35.22 22.72 -1.53
N THR A 75 34.84 23.06 -2.78
CA THR A 75 35.61 22.68 -3.99
C THR A 75 36.00 23.90 -4.79
N GLY A 76 37.21 23.86 -5.32
CA GLY A 76 37.73 24.91 -6.18
C GLY A 76 38.23 24.38 -7.51
N ASP A 77 38.12 25.18 -8.57
CA ASP A 77 38.48 24.79 -9.95
C ASP A 77 40.00 24.59 -10.16
N LYS A 78 40.83 24.93 -9.19
CA LYS A 78 42.29 24.85 -9.27
C LYS A 78 42.89 24.24 -8.03
N PRO A 79 44.04 23.52 -8.16
CA PRO A 79 44.80 23.06 -6.98
C PRO A 79 45.08 24.23 -6.01
N GLY A 80 44.87 24.01 -4.73
CA GLY A 80 45.06 24.99 -3.69
C GLY A 80 43.93 25.99 -3.48
N ALA A 81 42.90 26.02 -4.32
CA ALA A 81 41.82 27.02 -4.24
C ALA A 81 40.99 26.88 -2.97
N ALA A 82 40.68 25.63 -2.56
CA ALA A 82 39.90 25.37 -1.37
C ALA A 82 40.65 25.70 -0.06
N VAL A 83 41.96 25.79 -0.11
CA VAL A 83 42.83 26.11 1.03
C VAL A 83 43.52 27.47 0.93
N ASP A 84 43.06 28.34 0.01
CA ASP A 84 43.53 29.71 -0.13
C ASP A 84 43.29 30.52 1.16
N GLU A 85 44.17 31.46 1.49
CA GLU A 85 44.11 32.26 2.70
C GLU A 85 42.83 33.10 2.82
N GLY A 86 42.29 33.59 1.69
CA GLY A 86 41.02 34.33 1.66
C GLY A 86 39.85 33.42 2.01
N VAL A 87 39.82 32.21 1.42
CA VAL A 87 38.80 31.17 1.70
C VAL A 87 38.89 30.71 3.15
N LYS A 88 40.10 30.43 3.64
CA LYS A 88 40.34 30.02 5.03
C LYS A 88 39.78 31.04 6.03
N LYS A 89 40.09 32.31 5.82
CA LYS A 89 39.66 33.40 6.73
C LYS A 89 38.13 33.52 6.73
N GLU A 90 37.51 33.47 5.57
CA GLU A 90 36.08 33.61 5.45
C GLU A 90 35.34 32.40 6.04
N MET A 91 35.75 31.20 5.65
CA MET A 91 35.16 29.94 6.18
C MET A 91 35.37 29.82 7.69
N ALA A 92 36.55 30.13 8.22
CA ALA A 92 36.80 30.11 9.67
C ALA A 92 35.89 31.07 10.44
N ALA A 93 35.60 32.26 9.88
CA ALA A 93 34.74 33.24 10.53
C ALA A 93 33.28 32.77 10.53
N GLN A 94 32.76 32.24 9.40
CA GLN A 94 31.39 31.75 9.30
C GLN A 94 31.17 30.47 10.13
N LEU A 95 32.11 29.51 10.12
CA LEU A 95 32.04 28.30 10.95
C LEU A 95 32.08 28.61 12.44
N LYS A 96 32.90 29.62 12.85
CA LYS A 96 32.92 30.07 14.23
C LYS A 96 31.59 30.71 14.62
N LYS A 97 31.07 31.58 13.76
CA LYS A 97 29.75 32.21 13.95
C LYS A 97 28.66 31.18 14.12
N LEU A 98 28.56 30.19 13.20
CA LEU A 98 27.57 29.11 13.28
C LEU A 98 27.61 28.39 14.65
N LYS A 99 28.81 28.10 15.17
CA LYS A 99 28.96 27.45 16.47
C LYS A 99 28.61 28.37 17.64
N ASP A 100 29.00 29.66 17.55
CA ASP A 100 28.75 30.64 18.62
C ASP A 100 27.28 31.04 18.71
N ASP A 101 26.58 31.13 17.57
CA ASP A 101 25.15 31.49 17.48
C ASP A 101 24.23 30.30 17.81
N HIS A 102 24.69 29.05 17.59
CA HIS A 102 23.92 27.82 17.82
C HIS A 102 24.60 26.80 18.75
N PRO A 103 24.97 27.18 19.99
CA PRO A 103 25.70 26.30 20.91
C PRO A 103 24.87 25.10 21.37
N ASP A 104 23.53 25.23 21.37
CA ASP A 104 22.59 24.16 21.75
C ASP A 104 22.35 23.14 20.61
N GLN A 105 22.60 23.52 19.35
CA GLN A 105 22.39 22.69 18.17
C GLN A 105 23.71 22.03 17.70
N VAL A 106 24.83 22.76 17.75
CA VAL A 106 26.11 22.36 17.21
C VAL A 106 27.04 21.87 18.32
N ALA A 107 27.32 20.57 18.34
CA ALA A 107 28.22 19.94 19.32
C ALA A 107 29.70 20.26 19.00
N ALA A 108 30.10 20.03 17.74
CA ALA A 108 31.48 20.21 17.32
C ALA A 108 31.55 20.62 15.86
N VAL A 109 32.60 21.36 15.51
CA VAL A 109 32.96 21.68 14.13
C VAL A 109 34.41 21.24 13.92
N SER A 110 34.65 20.28 13.02
CA SER A 110 35.95 19.78 12.63
C SER A 110 36.29 20.21 11.22
N SER A 111 37.29 21.07 11.06
CA SER A 111 37.63 21.68 9.76
C SER A 111 39.12 22.02 9.72
N VAL A 112 39.69 21.89 8.52
CA VAL A 112 41.07 22.41 8.29
C VAL A 112 41.16 23.92 8.54
N TYR A 113 40.07 24.66 8.36
CA TYR A 113 39.96 26.09 8.57
C TYR A 113 40.02 26.50 10.05
N THR A 114 39.68 25.60 10.95
CA THR A 114 39.70 25.83 12.40
C THR A 114 40.84 25.06 13.11
N GLY A 115 41.83 24.57 12.34
CA GLY A 115 43.00 23.86 12.86
C GLY A 115 42.82 22.36 13.02
N GLY A 116 41.79 21.78 12.34
CA GLY A 116 41.53 20.35 12.31
C GLY A 116 42.52 19.54 11.43
N PRO A 117 42.35 18.21 11.37
CA PRO A 117 43.24 17.32 10.65
C PRO A 117 43.41 17.65 9.17
N ARG A 118 44.62 17.54 8.63
CA ARG A 118 44.89 17.70 7.20
C ARG A 118 44.18 16.69 6.32
N ALA A 119 43.83 15.53 6.86
CA ALA A 119 43.06 14.51 6.15
C ALA A 119 41.65 14.99 5.66
N LEU A 120 41.14 16.10 6.19
CA LEU A 120 39.90 16.75 5.74
C LEU A 120 40.09 17.58 4.47
N ALA A 121 41.29 17.62 3.89
CA ALA A 121 41.58 18.26 2.62
C ALA A 121 42.28 17.27 1.70
N LYS A 122 42.03 17.41 0.38
CA LYS A 122 42.81 16.71 -0.64
C LYS A 122 44.27 17.15 -0.62
N GLU A 123 45.18 16.28 -1.02
CA GLU A 123 46.61 16.57 -1.07
C GLU A 123 46.97 17.78 -1.92
N ASP A 124 46.24 17.98 -3.04
CA ASP A 124 46.39 19.10 -3.95
C ASP A 124 45.67 20.38 -3.47
N GLY A 125 44.89 20.31 -2.40
CA GLY A 125 44.11 21.46 -1.89
C GLY A 125 42.95 21.93 -2.79
N SER A 126 42.55 21.12 -3.76
CA SER A 126 41.42 21.46 -4.66
C SER A 126 40.08 21.31 -3.95
N ALA A 127 39.99 20.41 -2.97
CA ALA A 127 38.78 20.20 -2.19
C ALA A 127 39.10 20.01 -0.69
N THR A 128 38.14 20.41 0.13
CA THR A 128 38.19 20.20 1.57
C THR A 128 36.76 20.04 2.09
N PHE A 129 36.58 19.36 3.21
CA PHE A 129 35.30 19.34 3.88
C PHE A 129 35.39 19.68 5.34
N THR A 130 34.30 20.18 5.87
CA THR A 130 34.07 20.43 7.30
C THR A 130 32.96 19.50 7.78
N SER A 131 33.23 18.78 8.87
CA SER A 131 32.23 18.02 9.58
C SER A 131 31.63 18.87 10.69
N VAL A 132 30.33 19.03 10.68
CA VAL A 132 29.53 19.69 11.73
C VAL A 132 28.72 18.60 12.44
N SER A 133 29.07 18.33 13.68
CA SER A 133 28.40 17.39 14.55
C SER A 133 27.27 18.08 15.30
N LEU A 134 26.06 17.51 15.28
CA LEU A 134 24.90 18.06 15.95
C LEU A 134 24.71 17.51 17.36
N GLN A 135 24.07 18.29 18.22
CA GLN A 135 23.73 17.87 19.60
C GLN A 135 22.59 16.86 19.60
N GLY A 136 22.52 16.06 20.65
CA GLY A 136 21.38 15.16 20.92
C GLY A 136 21.53 13.79 20.30
N VAL A 137 20.48 13.01 20.43
CA VAL A 137 20.34 11.68 19.85
C VAL A 137 19.28 11.71 18.76
N ALA A 138 19.41 10.82 17.81
CA ALA A 138 18.48 10.50 16.73
C ALA A 138 17.42 11.57 16.38
N GLU A 139 16.36 11.66 17.16
CA GLU A 139 15.24 12.58 16.89
C GLU A 139 15.60 14.06 17.10
N ASP A 140 16.49 14.36 18.04
CA ASP A 140 16.89 15.74 18.30
C ASP A 140 17.85 16.28 17.25
N VAL A 141 18.63 15.40 16.62
CA VAL A 141 19.59 15.77 15.57
C VAL A 141 18.91 16.43 14.38
N LEU A 142 17.81 15.83 13.87
CA LEU A 142 17.08 16.41 12.76
C LEU A 142 16.38 17.73 13.15
N LYS A 143 15.88 17.82 14.39
CA LYS A 143 15.31 19.10 14.91
C LYS A 143 16.37 20.18 14.94
N ASN A 144 17.56 19.84 15.43
CA ASN A 144 18.70 20.76 15.51
C ASN A 144 19.19 21.17 14.10
N TYR A 145 19.21 20.22 13.15
CA TYR A 145 19.52 20.52 11.75
C TYR A 145 18.56 21.54 11.15
N ARG A 146 17.24 21.36 11.33
CA ARG A 146 16.23 22.30 10.80
C ARG A 146 16.39 23.73 11.33
N VAL A 147 16.96 23.91 12.53
CA VAL A 147 17.21 25.24 13.11
C VAL A 147 18.35 25.94 12.39
N ILE A 148 19.38 25.19 11.97
CA ILE A 148 20.59 25.75 11.33
C ILE A 148 20.63 25.61 9.82
N GLU A 149 19.66 24.93 9.19
CA GLU A 149 19.61 24.59 7.76
C GLU A 149 19.75 25.86 6.89
N ASP A 150 18.99 26.89 7.18
CA ASP A 150 19.02 28.13 6.41
C ASP A 150 20.39 28.83 6.51
N GLU A 151 21.03 28.82 7.68
CA GLU A 151 22.37 29.43 7.86
C GLU A 151 23.45 28.61 7.16
N LEU A 152 23.34 27.25 7.17
CA LEU A 152 24.27 26.37 6.44
C LEU A 152 24.26 26.66 4.93
N HIS A 153 23.10 26.86 4.33
CA HIS A 153 22.97 27.17 2.90
C HIS A 153 23.42 28.60 2.55
N HIS A 154 23.62 29.48 3.54
CA HIS A 154 24.16 30.82 3.33
C HIS A 154 25.68 30.89 3.47
N ILE A 155 26.36 29.80 3.86
CA ILE A 155 27.82 29.74 3.95
C ILE A 155 28.41 29.81 2.53
N GLN A 156 29.25 30.80 2.29
CA GLN A 156 29.85 31.04 0.98
C GLN A 156 31.28 31.54 1.13
N ALA A 157 32.15 31.25 0.16
CA ALA A 157 33.48 31.82 0.09
C ALA A 157 33.84 32.15 -1.38
N PRO A 158 34.62 33.22 -1.64
CA PRO A 158 34.90 33.68 -3.00
C PRO A 158 35.82 32.70 -3.74
N GLY A 159 35.47 32.36 -4.96
CA GLY A 159 36.30 31.52 -5.86
C GLY A 159 36.26 30.03 -5.59
N VAL A 160 35.33 29.58 -4.72
CA VAL A 160 35.05 28.17 -4.44
C VAL A 160 33.54 27.90 -4.44
N ARG A 161 33.16 26.65 -4.65
CA ARG A 161 31.81 26.16 -4.47
C ARG A 161 31.68 25.59 -3.08
N VAL A 162 30.60 25.94 -2.37
CA VAL A 162 30.25 25.40 -1.06
C VAL A 162 28.97 24.60 -1.21
N GLU A 163 28.99 23.36 -0.82
CA GLU A 163 27.86 22.41 -0.94
C GLU A 163 27.61 21.73 0.41
N ILE A 164 26.32 21.46 0.72
CA ILE A 164 25.92 20.85 1.99
C ILE A 164 25.49 19.40 1.74
N ALA A 165 26.23 18.49 2.33
CA ALA A 165 26.02 17.03 2.29
C ALA A 165 25.92 16.47 3.72
N GLY A 166 25.91 15.16 3.86
CA GLY A 166 25.87 14.45 5.14
C GLY A 166 24.54 13.75 5.39
N ALA A 167 24.58 12.74 6.24
CA ALA A 167 23.44 11.87 6.49
C ALA A 167 22.21 12.62 7.02
N THR A 168 22.42 13.58 7.95
CA THR A 168 21.31 14.41 8.48
C THR A 168 20.81 15.42 7.46
N ALA A 169 21.67 15.96 6.61
CA ALA A 169 21.27 16.88 5.54
C ALA A 169 20.38 16.13 4.50
N VAL A 170 20.75 14.92 4.11
CA VAL A 170 19.93 14.05 3.23
C VAL A 170 18.58 13.75 3.88
N SER A 171 18.57 13.38 5.17
CA SER A 171 17.34 13.13 5.92
C SER A 171 16.46 14.38 6.03
N GLY A 172 17.07 15.56 6.22
CA GLY A 172 16.38 16.86 6.25
C GLY A 172 15.73 17.19 4.91
N ALA A 173 16.47 16.98 3.80
CA ALA A 173 15.95 17.19 2.45
C ALA A 173 14.78 16.25 2.10
N LEU A 174 14.85 14.98 2.55
CA LEU A 174 13.76 14.02 2.41
C LEU A 174 12.52 14.47 3.21
N ASP A 175 12.70 14.90 4.46
CA ASP A 175 11.63 15.37 5.33
C ASP A 175 10.92 16.61 4.75
N LYS A 176 11.69 17.60 4.36
CA LYS A 176 11.18 18.83 3.74
C LYS A 176 10.43 18.53 2.45
N GLY A 177 11.02 17.70 1.58
CA GLY A 177 10.38 17.27 0.34
C GLY A 177 9.06 16.55 0.58
N MET A 178 9.00 15.66 1.59
CA MET A 178 7.75 14.98 1.96
C MET A 178 6.68 15.94 2.47
N ALA A 179 7.04 16.87 3.35
CA ALA A 179 6.10 17.86 3.90
C ALA A 179 5.52 18.76 2.80
N GLU A 180 6.36 19.22 1.88
CA GLU A 180 5.93 19.99 0.71
C GLU A 180 5.04 19.16 -0.22
N ASP A 181 5.39 17.90 -0.49
CA ASP A 181 4.63 17.01 -1.35
C ASP A 181 3.24 16.68 -0.79
N ILE A 182 3.13 16.46 0.53
CA ILE A 182 1.84 16.28 1.19
C ILE A 182 0.99 17.54 0.99
N SER A 183 1.55 18.71 1.28
CA SER A 183 0.84 19.99 1.11
C SER A 183 0.38 20.22 -0.34
N ARG A 184 1.23 19.95 -1.30
CA ARG A 184 0.88 20.03 -2.74
C ARG A 184 -0.21 19.02 -3.12
N ALA A 185 -0.07 17.75 -2.66
CA ALA A 185 -1.05 16.71 -2.94
C ALA A 185 -2.43 17.06 -2.38
N GLU A 186 -2.51 17.56 -1.15
CA GLU A 186 -3.76 18.02 -0.55
C GLU A 186 -4.38 19.19 -1.33
N LEU A 187 -3.57 20.16 -1.73
CA LEU A 187 -4.01 21.34 -2.48
C LEU A 187 -4.63 20.99 -3.84
N TYR A 188 -4.09 19.98 -4.54
CA TYR A 188 -4.60 19.55 -5.86
C TYR A 188 -5.66 18.45 -5.75
N ALA A 189 -5.47 17.47 -4.85
CA ALA A 189 -6.37 16.34 -4.74
C ALA A 189 -7.77 16.74 -4.23
N LEU A 190 -7.86 17.58 -3.18
CA LEU A 190 -9.15 17.95 -2.59
C LEU A 190 -10.10 18.65 -3.59
N PRO A 191 -9.68 19.69 -4.35
CA PRO A 191 -10.54 20.29 -5.37
C PRO A 191 -10.89 19.32 -6.50
N ALA A 192 -9.92 18.53 -7.00
CA ALA A 192 -10.14 17.57 -8.07
C ALA A 192 -11.16 16.50 -7.66
N VAL A 193 -11.03 15.97 -6.46
CA VAL A 193 -11.99 15.02 -5.87
C VAL A 193 -13.35 15.66 -5.68
N GLY A 194 -13.43 16.90 -5.21
CA GLY A 194 -14.67 17.65 -5.09
C GLY A 194 -15.40 17.78 -6.42
N VAL A 195 -14.68 18.11 -7.50
CA VAL A 195 -15.23 18.16 -8.87
C VAL A 195 -15.68 16.77 -9.33
N LEU A 196 -14.88 15.72 -9.12
CA LEU A 196 -15.27 14.36 -9.49
C LEU A 196 -16.51 13.89 -8.73
N LEU A 197 -16.60 14.13 -7.43
CA LEU A 197 -17.79 13.82 -6.64
C LEU A 197 -19.03 14.58 -7.15
N LEU A 198 -18.84 15.85 -7.55
CA LEU A 198 -19.91 16.64 -8.14
C LEU A 198 -20.37 16.05 -9.49
N LEU A 199 -19.45 15.57 -10.33
CA LEU A 199 -19.77 14.90 -11.59
C LEU A 199 -20.49 13.57 -11.37
N VAL A 200 -20.03 12.78 -10.39
CA VAL A 200 -20.61 11.46 -10.06
C VAL A 200 -22.01 11.60 -9.50
N PHE A 201 -22.22 12.43 -8.49
CA PHE A 201 -23.50 12.61 -7.84
C PHE A 201 -24.43 13.60 -8.56
N GLY A 202 -23.87 14.54 -9.32
CA GLY A 202 -24.62 15.60 -9.98
C GLY A 202 -25.27 16.59 -9.02
N GLY A 203 -24.96 16.56 -7.72
CA GLY A 203 -25.51 17.44 -6.69
C GLY A 203 -24.48 17.83 -5.63
N VAL A 204 -24.48 19.10 -5.25
CA VAL A 204 -23.48 19.68 -4.32
C VAL A 204 -23.56 19.03 -2.94
N ILE A 205 -24.77 18.88 -2.38
CA ILE A 205 -24.96 18.32 -1.04
C ILE A 205 -24.52 16.86 -1.00
N ALA A 206 -24.91 16.06 -2.02
CA ALA A 206 -24.52 14.67 -2.10
C ALA A 206 -23.00 14.48 -2.26
N ALA A 207 -22.33 15.36 -3.01
CA ALA A 207 -20.88 15.36 -3.20
C ALA A 207 -20.12 15.78 -1.94
N PHE A 208 -20.67 16.69 -1.14
CA PHE A 208 -20.05 17.17 0.09
C PHE A 208 -20.01 16.11 1.20
N MET A 209 -20.94 15.15 1.23
CA MET A 209 -21.05 14.17 2.31
C MET A 209 -19.83 13.24 2.42
N PRO A 210 -19.35 12.59 1.34
CA PRO A 210 -18.13 11.78 1.39
C PRO A 210 -16.89 12.60 1.73
N LEU A 211 -16.78 13.83 1.22
CA LEU A 211 -15.66 14.72 1.50
C LEU A 211 -15.60 15.10 2.99
N LEU A 212 -16.75 15.39 3.60
CA LEU A 212 -16.84 15.64 5.04
C LEU A 212 -16.31 14.48 5.87
N VAL A 213 -16.71 13.26 5.51
CA VAL A 213 -16.22 12.04 6.19
C VAL A 213 -14.71 11.88 6.00
N GLY A 214 -14.19 12.17 4.80
CA GLY A 214 -12.75 12.10 4.50
C GLY A 214 -11.93 13.03 5.39
N VAL A 215 -12.30 14.30 5.43
CA VAL A 215 -11.61 15.30 6.26
C VAL A 215 -11.67 14.93 7.75
N LEU A 216 -12.84 14.53 8.26
CA LEU A 216 -12.99 14.12 9.67
C LEU A 216 -12.19 12.84 9.97
N SER A 217 -12.07 11.91 9.02
CA SER A 217 -11.26 10.70 9.18
C SER A 217 -9.78 11.03 9.32
N ILE A 218 -9.25 11.93 8.49
CA ILE A 218 -7.86 12.39 8.57
C ILE A 218 -7.60 13.06 9.92
N LEU A 219 -8.42 14.06 10.29
CA LEU A 219 -8.25 14.77 11.56
C LEU A 219 -8.29 13.83 12.77
N GLY A 220 -9.27 12.92 12.79
CA GLY A 220 -9.38 11.93 13.85
C GLY A 220 -8.19 10.98 13.92
N SER A 221 -7.69 10.53 12.79
CA SER A 221 -6.55 9.61 12.72
C SER A 221 -5.24 10.28 13.15
N MET A 222 -5.05 11.55 12.78
CA MET A 222 -3.89 12.31 13.28
C MET A 222 -3.96 12.47 14.81
N GLY A 223 -5.16 12.68 15.37
CA GLY A 223 -5.34 12.72 16.82
C GLY A 223 -5.03 11.37 17.50
N VAL A 224 -5.44 10.24 16.88
CA VAL A 224 -5.12 8.90 17.39
C VAL A 224 -3.62 8.62 17.30
N LEU A 225 -2.98 8.94 16.17
CA LEU A 225 -1.53 8.79 16.02
C LEU A 225 -0.75 9.60 17.04
N ALA A 226 -1.20 10.83 17.35
CA ALA A 226 -0.54 11.68 18.35
C ALA A 226 -0.60 11.08 19.76
N ILE A 227 -1.69 10.38 20.10
CA ILE A 227 -1.77 9.65 21.38
C ILE A 227 -0.84 8.41 21.35
N LEU A 228 -0.78 7.71 20.23
CA LEU A 228 0.09 6.55 20.09
C LEU A 228 1.58 6.93 20.10
N ALA A 229 1.92 8.14 19.62
CA ALA A 229 3.28 8.66 19.64
C ALA A 229 3.86 8.84 21.07
N ASP A 230 3.01 8.94 22.09
CA ASP A 230 3.46 8.95 23.49
C ASP A 230 3.85 7.52 23.98
N ALA A 231 3.42 6.46 23.29
CA ALA A 231 3.64 5.08 23.71
C ALA A 231 4.57 4.28 22.78
N THR A 232 4.74 4.72 21.54
CA THR A 232 5.53 4.02 20.52
C THR A 232 6.09 5.01 19.50
N GLN A 233 7.21 4.66 18.89
CA GLN A 233 7.81 5.46 17.83
C GLN A 233 6.88 5.52 16.62
N ILE A 234 6.51 6.72 16.18
CA ILE A 234 5.67 6.96 15.01
C ILE A 234 6.51 7.63 13.92
N ASN A 235 6.63 6.95 12.79
CA ASN A 235 7.35 7.47 11.63
C ASN A 235 6.50 8.48 10.85
N VAL A 236 7.13 9.52 10.29
CA VAL A 236 6.48 10.60 9.53
C VAL A 236 5.66 10.09 8.33
N PHE A 237 6.07 8.99 7.70
CA PHE A 237 5.32 8.36 6.61
C PHE A 237 3.92 7.87 7.02
N ALA A 238 3.69 7.60 8.30
CA ALA A 238 2.37 7.24 8.77
C ALA A 238 1.34 8.34 8.50
N GLN A 239 1.73 9.63 8.58
CA GLN A 239 0.87 10.75 8.23
C GLN A 239 0.48 10.75 6.75
N SER A 240 1.44 10.51 5.85
CA SER A 240 1.19 10.44 4.40
C SER A 240 0.19 9.34 4.06
N VAL A 241 0.38 8.15 4.65
CA VAL A 241 -0.51 7.00 4.44
C VAL A 241 -1.90 7.23 5.05
N VAL A 242 -1.98 7.90 6.21
CA VAL A 242 -3.25 8.31 6.83
C VAL A 242 -4.01 9.26 5.92
N THR A 243 -3.35 10.28 5.38
CA THR A 243 -3.98 11.24 4.46
C THR A 243 -4.47 10.53 3.20
N LEU A 244 -3.63 9.69 2.59
CA LEU A 244 -3.93 8.97 1.37
C LEU A 244 -5.12 8.01 1.55
N LEU A 245 -5.01 7.08 2.51
CA LEU A 245 -6.04 6.07 2.75
C LEU A 245 -7.26 6.64 3.46
N GLY A 246 -7.04 7.56 4.41
CA GLY A 246 -8.12 8.20 5.15
C GLY A 246 -9.06 8.99 4.25
N LEU A 247 -8.52 9.76 3.31
CA LEU A 247 -9.32 10.48 2.33
C LEU A 247 -10.00 9.51 1.36
N GLY A 248 -9.24 8.61 0.76
CA GLY A 248 -9.72 7.74 -0.29
C GLY A 248 -10.82 6.79 0.17
N LEU A 249 -10.55 5.98 1.19
CA LEU A 249 -11.51 5.00 1.72
C LEU A 249 -12.74 5.65 2.36
N ALA A 250 -12.56 6.79 3.06
CA ALA A 250 -13.69 7.52 3.62
C ALA A 250 -14.64 8.05 2.53
N ILE A 251 -14.09 8.51 1.41
CA ILE A 251 -14.88 8.93 0.24
C ILE A 251 -15.61 7.73 -0.36
N ASP A 252 -14.95 6.59 -0.51
CA ASP A 252 -15.54 5.37 -1.07
C ASP A 252 -16.71 4.87 -0.21
N TYR A 253 -16.51 4.79 1.10
CA TYR A 253 -17.57 4.40 2.03
C TYR A 253 -18.72 5.40 2.02
N GLY A 254 -18.41 6.69 2.00
CA GLY A 254 -19.39 7.76 1.89
C GLY A 254 -20.18 7.69 0.59
N LEU A 255 -19.49 7.41 -0.53
CA LEU A 255 -20.11 7.26 -1.86
C LEU A 255 -21.12 6.10 -1.88
N PHE A 256 -20.75 4.95 -1.29
CA PHE A 256 -21.68 3.81 -1.18
C PHE A 256 -22.89 4.14 -0.32
N MET A 257 -22.69 4.79 0.83
CA MET A 257 -23.79 5.17 1.73
C MET A 257 -24.75 6.19 1.08
N VAL A 258 -24.21 7.24 0.44
CA VAL A 258 -25.01 8.27 -0.26
C VAL A 258 -25.77 7.66 -1.43
N SER A 259 -25.10 6.84 -2.26
CA SER A 259 -25.75 6.17 -3.39
C SER A 259 -26.90 5.30 -2.96
N ARG A 260 -26.72 4.50 -1.90
CA ARG A 260 -27.77 3.62 -1.38
C ARG A 260 -28.94 4.39 -0.80
N PHE A 261 -28.68 5.45 -0.05
CA PHE A 261 -29.76 6.29 0.49
C PHE A 261 -30.59 6.95 -0.61
N ARG A 262 -29.94 7.44 -1.69
CA ARG A 262 -30.64 7.99 -2.85
C ARG A 262 -31.43 6.93 -3.61
N GLU A 263 -30.92 5.69 -3.72
CA GLU A 263 -31.62 4.55 -4.30
C GLU A 263 -32.94 4.25 -3.53
N GLU A 264 -32.85 4.19 -2.19
CA GLU A 264 -34.01 3.95 -1.33
C GLU A 264 -35.09 5.06 -1.45
N LEU A 265 -34.67 6.32 -1.51
CA LEU A 265 -35.59 7.45 -1.75
C LEU A 265 -36.22 7.41 -3.14
N ALA A 266 -35.48 6.98 -4.18
CA ALA A 266 -35.97 6.85 -5.54
C ALA A 266 -36.97 5.68 -5.71
N GLU A 267 -36.82 4.63 -4.89
CA GLU A 267 -37.83 3.53 -4.80
C GLU A 267 -39.14 3.95 -4.11
N GLY A 268 -39.17 5.17 -3.56
CA GLY A 268 -40.38 5.74 -2.95
C GLY A 268 -40.47 5.54 -1.44
N ASN A 269 -39.43 4.99 -0.79
CA ASN A 269 -39.42 4.84 0.64
C ASN A 269 -39.42 6.20 1.37
N ASP A 270 -40.05 6.27 2.52
CA ASP A 270 -39.98 7.44 3.41
C ASP A 270 -38.58 7.54 4.03
N VAL A 271 -38.23 8.73 4.55
CA VAL A 271 -36.91 9.01 5.08
C VAL A 271 -36.47 8.06 6.21
N PRO A 272 -37.30 7.77 7.21
CA PRO A 272 -36.95 6.79 8.26
C PRO A 272 -36.61 5.40 7.71
N THR A 273 -37.45 4.90 6.80
CA THR A 273 -37.25 3.58 6.15
C THR A 273 -36.00 3.61 5.26
N ALA A 274 -35.78 4.67 4.49
CA ALA A 274 -34.58 4.82 3.66
C ALA A 274 -33.30 4.83 4.50
N VAL A 275 -33.26 5.54 5.63
CA VAL A 275 -32.12 5.55 6.57
C VAL A 275 -31.87 4.15 7.16
N ARG A 276 -32.93 3.49 7.62
CA ARG A 276 -32.87 2.16 8.20
C ARG A 276 -32.33 1.14 7.19
N ASN A 277 -32.88 1.13 5.97
CA ASN A 277 -32.47 0.20 4.91
C ASN A 277 -31.04 0.45 4.44
N THR A 278 -30.64 1.71 4.27
CA THR A 278 -29.27 2.11 3.93
C THR A 278 -28.27 1.59 4.97
N THR A 279 -28.57 1.79 6.24
CA THR A 279 -27.70 1.36 7.32
C THR A 279 -27.64 -0.19 7.43
N ALA A 280 -28.79 -0.86 7.24
CA ALA A 280 -28.88 -2.32 7.29
C ALA A 280 -28.18 -3.01 6.11
N THR A 281 -28.06 -2.35 4.96
CA THR A 281 -27.44 -2.90 3.75
C THR A 281 -26.03 -2.32 3.51
N ALA A 282 -25.93 -1.09 3.03
CA ALA A 282 -24.65 -0.43 2.73
C ALA A 282 -23.79 -0.26 3.99
N GLY A 283 -24.37 0.16 5.12
CA GLY A 283 -23.64 0.31 6.39
C GLY A 283 -23.01 -1.00 6.88
N LYS A 284 -23.74 -2.10 6.75
CA LYS A 284 -23.23 -3.44 7.07
C LYS A 284 -22.04 -3.79 6.16
N THR A 285 -22.17 -3.56 4.87
CA THR A 285 -21.10 -3.84 3.89
C THR A 285 -19.86 -2.99 4.15
N VAL A 286 -20.01 -1.71 4.49
CA VAL A 286 -18.90 -0.81 4.86
C VAL A 286 -18.14 -1.32 6.08
N VAL A 287 -18.82 -1.79 7.15
CA VAL A 287 -18.14 -2.31 8.34
C VAL A 287 -17.32 -3.56 8.02
N PHE A 288 -17.88 -4.47 7.23
CA PHE A 288 -17.15 -5.68 6.84
C PHE A 288 -15.96 -5.39 5.93
N SER A 289 -16.13 -4.46 5.00
CA SER A 289 -15.10 -3.97 4.11
C SER A 289 -13.95 -3.34 4.91
N ALA A 290 -14.26 -2.41 5.81
CA ALA A 290 -13.27 -1.79 6.69
C ALA A 290 -12.53 -2.83 7.56
N ALA A 291 -13.23 -3.85 8.05
CA ALA A 291 -12.61 -4.94 8.81
C ALA A 291 -11.62 -5.73 7.93
N MET A 292 -11.94 -5.98 6.65
CA MET A 292 -11.04 -6.67 5.73
C MET A 292 -9.77 -5.87 5.47
N VAL A 293 -9.90 -4.56 5.22
CA VAL A 293 -8.75 -3.66 5.02
C VAL A 293 -7.92 -3.57 6.31
N ALA A 294 -8.56 -3.40 7.47
CA ALA A 294 -7.86 -3.34 8.74
C ALA A 294 -7.08 -4.64 9.05
N VAL A 295 -7.65 -5.80 8.71
CA VAL A 295 -6.96 -7.10 8.83
C VAL A 295 -5.75 -7.17 7.90
N ALA A 296 -5.87 -6.74 6.64
CA ALA A 296 -4.73 -6.73 5.74
C ALA A 296 -3.59 -5.84 6.26
N LEU A 297 -3.93 -4.64 6.74
CA LEU A 297 -2.97 -3.70 7.32
C LEU A 297 -2.37 -4.17 8.65
N SER A 298 -3.13 -4.90 9.46
CA SER A 298 -2.61 -5.48 10.71
C SER A 298 -1.54 -6.55 10.48
N GLY A 299 -1.45 -7.13 9.28
CA GLY A 299 -0.35 -8.00 8.88
C GLY A 299 1.03 -7.32 8.95
N LEU A 300 1.08 -5.99 8.80
CA LEU A 300 2.31 -5.22 8.96
C LEU A 300 2.86 -5.22 10.39
N LEU A 301 2.03 -5.52 11.40
CA LEU A 301 2.46 -5.62 12.80
C LEU A 301 3.36 -6.84 13.07
N ILE A 302 3.45 -7.79 12.14
CA ILE A 302 4.30 -8.99 12.23
C ILE A 302 5.78 -8.61 12.11
N PHE A 303 6.07 -7.50 11.43
CA PHE A 303 7.45 -7.05 11.20
C PHE A 303 8.05 -6.36 12.43
N PRO A 304 9.36 -6.50 12.63
CA PRO A 304 10.05 -5.85 13.76
C PRO A 304 10.14 -4.32 13.59
N GLN A 305 10.25 -3.81 12.37
CA GLN A 305 10.47 -2.41 12.04
C GLN A 305 9.36 -1.50 12.58
N ALA A 306 9.74 -0.45 13.31
CA ALA A 306 8.79 0.53 13.89
C ALA A 306 8.05 1.32 12.80
N PHE A 307 8.69 1.57 11.65
CA PHE A 307 8.07 2.17 10.47
C PHE A 307 6.80 1.44 10.05
N LEU A 308 6.87 0.12 9.81
CA LEU A 308 5.72 -0.67 9.37
C LEU A 308 4.61 -0.73 10.42
N LYS A 309 4.98 -0.80 11.71
CA LYS A 309 4.01 -0.75 12.82
C LYS A 309 3.31 0.60 12.89
N SER A 310 4.03 1.71 12.76
CA SER A 310 3.46 3.05 12.82
C SER A 310 2.50 3.32 11.67
N VAL A 311 2.85 2.88 10.45
CA VAL A 311 1.98 2.96 9.28
C VAL A 311 0.74 2.08 9.45
N ALA A 312 0.89 0.86 9.99
CA ALA A 312 -0.25 -0.02 10.30
C ALA A 312 -1.24 0.64 11.26
N PHE A 313 -0.76 1.23 12.36
CA PHE A 313 -1.60 1.94 13.32
C PHE A 313 -2.32 3.14 12.68
N GLY A 314 -1.59 3.94 11.92
CA GLY A 314 -2.15 5.07 11.19
C GLY A 314 -3.25 4.67 10.21
N ALA A 315 -2.94 3.73 9.34
CA ALA A 315 -3.86 3.24 8.32
C ALA A 315 -5.09 2.54 8.91
N MET A 316 -4.91 1.68 9.93
CA MET A 316 -6.04 1.05 10.64
C MET A 316 -6.93 2.08 11.34
N SER A 317 -6.34 3.13 11.92
CA SER A 317 -7.09 4.24 12.55
C SER A 317 -7.92 4.99 11.50
N ALA A 318 -7.33 5.28 10.33
CA ALA A 318 -8.00 5.96 9.24
C ALA A 318 -9.19 5.15 8.70
N VAL A 319 -8.98 3.87 8.44
CA VAL A 319 -10.04 2.93 7.97
C VAL A 319 -11.14 2.79 9.01
N GLY A 320 -10.78 2.60 10.27
CA GLY A 320 -11.73 2.45 11.37
C GLY A 320 -12.59 3.70 11.58
N LEU A 321 -11.98 4.89 11.55
CA LEU A 321 -12.70 6.17 11.67
C LEU A 321 -13.56 6.45 10.43
N ALA A 322 -13.07 6.16 9.23
CA ALA A 322 -13.84 6.27 8.00
C ALA A 322 -15.11 5.42 8.05
N ALA A 323 -15.01 4.17 8.48
CA ALA A 323 -16.14 3.27 8.66
C ALA A 323 -17.09 3.74 9.77
N LEU A 324 -16.55 4.14 10.92
CA LEU A 324 -17.33 4.66 12.04
C LEU A 324 -18.13 5.90 11.62
N LEU A 325 -17.50 6.87 10.97
CA LEU A 325 -18.14 8.08 10.49
C LEU A 325 -19.21 7.79 9.43
N SER A 326 -18.91 6.89 8.49
CA SER A 326 -19.84 6.51 7.45
C SER A 326 -21.09 5.80 7.99
N VAL A 327 -20.96 5.01 9.06
CA VAL A 327 -22.08 4.25 9.62
C VAL A 327 -22.78 5.00 10.76
N ALA A 328 -22.08 5.85 11.50
CA ALA A 328 -22.67 6.58 12.62
C ALA A 328 -23.13 7.99 12.24
N VAL A 329 -22.31 8.75 11.52
CA VAL A 329 -22.57 10.17 11.24
C VAL A 329 -23.45 10.34 10.00
N LEU A 330 -23.13 9.66 8.88
CA LEU A 330 -23.88 9.86 7.63
C LEU A 330 -25.36 9.51 7.74
N PRO A 331 -25.80 8.37 8.34
CA PRO A 331 -27.23 8.08 8.46
C PRO A 331 -27.99 9.15 9.24
N SER A 332 -27.34 9.72 10.26
CA SER A 332 -27.93 10.81 11.05
C SER A 332 -28.07 12.10 10.23
N ILE A 333 -27.08 12.41 9.39
CA ILE A 333 -27.13 13.55 8.46
C ILE A 333 -28.19 13.29 7.37
N PHE A 334 -28.28 12.06 6.84
CA PHE A 334 -29.34 11.69 5.87
C PHE A 334 -30.72 11.88 6.46
N ALA A 335 -30.90 11.54 7.74
CA ALA A 335 -32.16 11.77 8.45
C ALA A 335 -32.51 13.27 8.64
N LEU A 336 -31.50 14.16 8.70
CA LEU A 336 -31.69 15.61 8.75
C LEU A 336 -32.00 16.20 7.37
N LEU A 337 -31.29 15.74 6.34
CA LEU A 337 -31.42 16.25 4.97
C LEU A 337 -32.68 15.72 4.27
N GLY A 338 -33.00 14.43 4.46
CA GLY A 338 -34.09 13.76 3.78
C GLY A 338 -34.01 13.95 2.26
N LYS A 339 -35.10 14.37 1.65
CA LYS A 339 -35.17 14.64 0.21
C LYS A 339 -34.32 15.83 -0.25
N ASN A 340 -33.82 16.68 0.68
CA ASN A 340 -32.96 17.80 0.35
C ASN A 340 -31.52 17.37 -0.03
N ILE A 341 -31.17 16.09 0.08
CA ILE A 341 -29.88 15.55 -0.38
C ILE A 341 -29.66 15.82 -1.88
N ASP A 342 -30.73 15.88 -2.65
CA ASP A 342 -30.70 16.20 -4.09
C ASP A 342 -30.91 17.70 -4.38
N LYS A 343 -30.95 18.58 -3.35
CA LYS A 343 -31.03 20.02 -3.55
C LYS A 343 -29.75 20.51 -4.22
N TRP A 344 -29.92 21.40 -5.21
CA TRP A 344 -28.85 21.86 -6.11
C TRP A 344 -28.25 20.75 -6.99
N SER A 345 -29.08 19.74 -7.36
CA SER A 345 -28.68 18.71 -8.30
C SER A 345 -28.98 19.13 -9.76
N ILE A 346 -27.98 18.98 -10.62
CA ILE A 346 -28.08 19.22 -12.07
C ILE A 346 -28.78 18.02 -12.73
N ARG A 347 -28.55 16.80 -12.23
CA ARG A 347 -29.16 15.56 -12.68
C ARG A 347 -30.37 15.22 -11.81
N ARG A 348 -31.59 15.51 -12.28
CA ARG A 348 -32.83 15.25 -11.54
C ARG A 348 -33.39 13.82 -11.64
N LYS A 349 -32.83 12.96 -12.49
CA LYS A 349 -33.32 11.58 -12.67
C LYS A 349 -32.27 10.57 -12.21
N THR A 350 -32.57 9.84 -11.15
CA THR A 350 -31.90 8.59 -10.83
C THR A 350 -32.34 7.55 -11.86
N GLN A 351 -31.36 6.86 -12.51
CA GLN A 351 -31.67 5.82 -13.50
C GLN A 351 -32.45 4.68 -12.85
N SER A 352 -33.47 4.18 -13.53
CA SER A 352 -34.20 3.00 -13.06
C SER A 352 -33.32 1.75 -13.10
N ARG A 353 -33.61 0.75 -12.27
CA ARG A 353 -32.89 -0.53 -12.25
C ARG A 353 -32.75 -1.18 -13.63
N HIS A 354 -33.79 -1.11 -14.48
CA HIS A 354 -33.75 -1.64 -15.84
C HIS A 354 -32.78 -0.88 -16.74
N GLU A 355 -32.73 0.45 -16.66
CA GLU A 355 -31.79 1.27 -17.44
C GLU A 355 -30.34 0.99 -17.10
N VAL A 356 -30.02 0.70 -15.83
CA VAL A 356 -28.68 0.36 -15.39
C VAL A 356 -28.21 -0.99 -15.94
N VAL A 357 -29.08 -2.01 -15.89
CA VAL A 357 -28.77 -3.38 -16.37
C VAL A 357 -28.63 -3.46 -17.89
N ASP A 358 -29.36 -2.63 -18.64
CA ASP A 358 -29.26 -2.57 -20.10
C ASP A 358 -28.23 -1.54 -20.60
N GLY A 359 -27.65 -0.75 -19.71
CA GLY A 359 -26.60 0.21 -19.97
C GLY A 359 -25.22 -0.42 -20.23
N PHE A 360 -24.20 0.44 -20.32
CA PHE A 360 -22.79 0.05 -20.51
C PHE A 360 -22.34 -0.97 -19.45
N TRP A 361 -22.63 -0.72 -18.18
CA TRP A 361 -22.22 -1.56 -17.05
C TRP A 361 -22.90 -2.94 -17.01
N GLY A 362 -24.01 -3.13 -17.72
CA GLY A 362 -24.63 -4.45 -17.90
C GLY A 362 -24.15 -5.18 -19.15
N LYS A 363 -23.66 -4.43 -20.18
CA LYS A 363 -23.14 -5.02 -21.43
C LYS A 363 -21.74 -5.62 -21.25
N VAL A 364 -20.88 -4.99 -20.45
CA VAL A 364 -19.49 -5.47 -20.20
C VAL A 364 -19.48 -6.86 -19.55
N PRO A 365 -20.16 -7.11 -18.42
CA PRO A 365 -20.20 -8.45 -17.83
C PRO A 365 -20.92 -9.46 -18.74
N ALA A 366 -21.94 -9.04 -19.49
CA ALA A 366 -22.59 -9.92 -20.47
C ALA A 366 -21.62 -10.37 -21.58
N PHE A 367 -20.78 -9.48 -22.08
CA PHE A 367 -19.69 -9.82 -23.01
C PHE A 367 -18.68 -10.77 -22.38
N ALA A 368 -18.22 -10.49 -21.15
CA ALA A 368 -17.28 -11.33 -20.42
C ALA A 368 -17.84 -12.75 -20.19
N MET A 369 -19.10 -12.88 -19.80
CA MET A 369 -19.77 -14.17 -19.63
C MET A 369 -19.94 -14.92 -20.97
N ARG A 370 -20.33 -14.21 -22.05
CA ARG A 370 -20.48 -14.82 -23.37
C ARG A 370 -19.19 -15.42 -23.91
N HIS A 371 -18.05 -14.81 -23.60
CA HIS A 371 -16.73 -15.25 -24.06
C HIS A 371 -15.84 -15.71 -22.88
N SER A 372 -16.42 -16.25 -21.81
CA SER A 372 -15.78 -16.46 -20.53
C SER A 372 -14.43 -17.19 -20.60
N LYS A 373 -14.31 -18.31 -21.38
CA LYS A 373 -13.04 -19.03 -21.54
C LYS A 373 -11.95 -18.18 -22.18
N LYS A 374 -12.30 -17.41 -23.25
CA LYS A 374 -11.32 -16.55 -23.95
C LYS A 374 -10.91 -15.37 -23.09
N VAL A 375 -11.86 -14.73 -22.41
CA VAL A 375 -11.60 -13.59 -21.52
C VAL A 375 -10.75 -14.04 -20.35
N THR A 376 -11.10 -15.14 -19.68
CA THR A 376 -10.30 -15.66 -18.56
C THR A 376 -8.88 -15.98 -19.01
N PHE A 377 -8.71 -16.71 -20.10
CA PHE A 377 -7.38 -17.06 -20.60
C PHE A 377 -6.55 -15.83 -20.96
N LEU A 378 -7.11 -14.89 -21.75
CA LEU A 378 -6.39 -13.70 -22.19
C LEU A 378 -5.99 -12.80 -21.01
N VAL A 379 -6.91 -12.56 -20.06
CA VAL A 379 -6.64 -11.72 -18.91
C VAL A 379 -5.62 -12.36 -17.98
N VAL A 380 -5.72 -13.66 -17.69
CA VAL A 380 -4.73 -14.37 -16.85
C VAL A 380 -3.35 -14.34 -17.50
N VAL A 381 -3.26 -14.60 -18.81
CA VAL A 381 -1.98 -14.54 -19.53
C VAL A 381 -1.41 -13.11 -19.52
N ALA A 382 -2.25 -12.08 -19.70
CA ALA A 382 -1.79 -10.70 -19.65
C ALA A 382 -1.28 -10.31 -18.24
N LEU A 383 -1.98 -10.70 -17.17
CA LEU A 383 -1.54 -10.44 -15.79
C LEU A 383 -0.24 -11.20 -15.46
N LEU A 384 -0.11 -12.45 -15.91
CA LEU A 384 1.13 -13.21 -15.75
C LEU A 384 2.29 -12.58 -16.54
N ALA A 385 2.04 -12.08 -17.76
CA ALA A 385 3.06 -11.38 -18.52
C ALA A 385 3.53 -10.09 -17.81
N LEU A 386 2.61 -9.34 -17.20
CA LEU A 386 2.95 -8.17 -16.38
C LEU A 386 3.71 -8.54 -15.09
N THR A 387 3.61 -9.78 -14.62
CA THR A 387 4.35 -10.26 -13.43
C THR A 387 5.81 -10.60 -13.76
N VAL A 388 6.16 -10.89 -15.02
CA VAL A 388 7.51 -11.33 -15.42
C VAL A 388 8.64 -10.40 -14.94
N PRO A 389 8.52 -9.04 -15.01
CA PRO A 389 9.60 -8.16 -14.57
C PRO A 389 9.98 -8.28 -13.08
N ILE A 390 9.14 -8.90 -12.23
CA ILE A 390 9.50 -9.15 -10.82
C ILE A 390 10.81 -9.96 -10.71
N ALA A 391 11.13 -10.80 -11.69
CA ALA A 391 12.37 -11.56 -11.67
C ALA A 391 13.64 -10.69 -11.64
N GLY A 392 13.53 -9.43 -12.06
CA GLY A 392 14.60 -8.42 -12.01
C GLY A 392 14.51 -7.46 -10.82
N ILE A 393 13.63 -7.72 -9.85
CA ILE A 393 13.47 -6.82 -8.71
C ILE A 393 14.77 -6.70 -7.90
N LYS A 394 15.19 -5.47 -7.66
CA LYS A 394 16.28 -5.14 -6.74
C LYS A 394 15.67 -4.42 -5.54
N LEU A 395 16.20 -4.71 -4.36
CA LEU A 395 15.74 -4.16 -3.10
C LEU A 395 16.88 -3.45 -2.39
N GLY A 396 16.56 -2.35 -1.70
CA GLY A 396 17.55 -1.55 -1.01
C GLY A 396 16.96 -0.85 0.22
N GLY A 397 17.84 -0.19 0.97
CA GLY A 397 17.52 0.67 2.09
C GLY A 397 17.33 2.13 1.69
N ILE A 398 17.25 3.02 2.69
CA ILE A 398 17.11 4.46 2.47
C ILE A 398 18.44 5.09 2.06
N ASN A 399 18.41 5.93 1.04
CA ASN A 399 19.59 6.63 0.56
C ASN A 399 19.25 7.94 -0.19
N GLU A 400 20.28 8.68 -0.61
CA GLU A 400 20.17 9.95 -1.33
C GLU A 400 19.48 9.85 -2.70
N THR A 401 19.45 8.65 -3.31
CA THR A 401 18.82 8.47 -4.65
C THR A 401 17.31 8.58 -4.61
N TYR A 402 16.69 8.59 -3.42
CA TYR A 402 15.27 8.87 -3.26
C TYR A 402 14.92 10.35 -3.36
N LEU A 403 15.91 11.25 -3.31
CA LEU A 403 15.77 12.65 -3.72
C LEU A 403 15.82 12.77 -5.25
N PRO A 404 15.22 13.81 -5.84
CA PRO A 404 15.33 14.07 -7.28
C PRO A 404 16.80 14.16 -7.73
N PRO A 405 17.10 13.83 -9.00
CA PRO A 405 18.47 13.91 -9.53
C PRO A 405 19.11 15.30 -9.46
N ASP A 406 18.29 16.35 -9.52
CA ASP A 406 18.67 17.75 -9.45
C ASP A 406 18.62 18.38 -8.05
N ASN A 407 18.35 17.59 -7.02
CA ASN A 407 18.34 18.07 -5.65
C ASN A 407 19.76 18.44 -5.18
N GLU A 408 19.91 19.63 -4.60
CA GLU A 408 21.21 20.20 -4.21
C GLU A 408 21.95 19.29 -3.21
N THR A 409 21.26 18.79 -2.18
CA THR A 409 21.87 17.91 -1.16
C THR A 409 22.30 16.57 -1.75
N ARG A 410 21.53 16.00 -2.68
CA ARG A 410 21.89 14.77 -3.38
C ARG A 410 23.12 14.94 -4.26
N VAL A 411 23.18 16.05 -4.99
CA VAL A 411 24.35 16.40 -5.84
C VAL A 411 25.58 16.61 -4.96
N ALA A 412 25.43 17.34 -3.86
CA ALA A 412 26.49 17.57 -2.90
C ALA A 412 27.01 16.27 -2.27
N GLN A 413 26.11 15.34 -1.92
CA GLN A 413 26.48 14.03 -1.40
C GLN A 413 27.27 13.21 -2.42
N SER A 414 26.82 13.19 -3.67
CA SER A 414 27.54 12.49 -4.75
C SER A 414 28.93 13.08 -4.99
N HIS A 415 29.07 14.43 -4.96
CA HIS A 415 30.38 15.10 -5.08
C HIS A 415 31.27 14.75 -3.90
N PHE A 416 30.74 14.76 -2.68
CA PHE A 416 31.50 14.39 -1.48
C PHE A 416 32.03 12.95 -1.56
N ASP A 417 31.20 11.99 -1.95
CA ASP A 417 31.60 10.58 -2.06
C ASP A 417 32.64 10.34 -3.15
N GLN A 418 32.66 11.18 -4.21
CA GLN A 418 33.66 11.13 -5.27
C GLN A 418 34.99 11.76 -4.82
N GLU A 419 34.92 12.93 -4.14
CA GLU A 419 36.12 13.66 -3.71
C GLU A 419 36.81 13.02 -2.50
N PHE A 420 36.02 12.39 -1.60
CA PHE A 420 36.49 11.81 -0.34
C PHE A 420 35.99 10.37 -0.10
N PRO A 421 36.32 9.39 -0.98
CA PRO A 421 35.78 8.05 -0.93
C PRO A 421 36.11 7.28 0.36
N GLN A 422 37.14 7.68 1.11
CA GLN A 422 37.50 7.11 2.41
C GLN A 422 36.64 7.64 3.58
N PHE A 423 35.87 8.72 3.37
CA PHE A 423 35.03 9.35 4.40
C PHE A 423 33.55 9.28 4.05
N ARG A 424 33.14 8.25 3.28
CA ARG A 424 31.73 8.07 2.92
C ARG A 424 30.83 8.15 4.14
N THR A 425 29.62 8.67 3.93
CA THR A 425 28.61 8.80 4.99
C THR A 425 27.91 7.50 5.31
N ASP A 426 28.09 6.45 4.47
CA ASP A 426 27.57 5.10 4.62
C ASP A 426 28.66 4.02 4.83
N PRO A 427 29.55 4.17 5.84
CA PRO A 427 30.63 3.20 6.07
C PRO A 427 30.11 1.88 6.58
N ILE A 428 30.77 0.77 6.18
CA ILE A 428 30.70 -0.48 6.92
C ILE A 428 31.66 -0.41 8.09
N LYS A 429 31.22 -0.87 9.25
CA LYS A 429 31.99 -0.83 10.50
C LYS A 429 32.10 -2.22 11.10
N LEU A 430 33.23 -2.47 11.79
CA LEU A 430 33.42 -3.61 12.66
C LEU A 430 33.61 -3.11 14.10
N VAL A 431 32.68 -3.45 14.96
CA VAL A 431 32.76 -3.19 16.39
C VAL A 431 33.30 -4.46 17.07
N ILE A 432 34.54 -4.37 17.54
CA ILE A 432 35.32 -5.53 18.02
C ILE A 432 35.55 -5.41 19.52
N LYS A 433 35.09 -6.42 20.26
CA LYS A 433 35.45 -6.59 21.68
C LYS A 433 36.52 -7.65 21.79
N GLY A 434 37.73 -7.26 22.21
CA GLY A 434 38.85 -8.19 22.31
C GLY A 434 40.16 -7.50 22.71
N ASP A 435 41.19 -8.29 22.84
CA ASP A 435 42.53 -7.77 23.05
C ASP A 435 43.17 -7.27 21.74
N GLY A 436 44.28 -6.55 21.86
CA GLY A 436 44.94 -5.95 20.68
C GLY A 436 45.46 -6.98 19.67
N ALA A 437 45.74 -8.22 20.10
CA ALA A 437 46.22 -9.29 19.20
C ALA A 437 45.02 -9.80 18.33
N ALA A 438 43.89 -10.06 18.97
CA ALA A 438 42.67 -10.48 18.29
C ALA A 438 42.12 -9.38 17.34
N VAL A 439 42.15 -8.11 17.77
CA VAL A 439 41.80 -6.96 16.89
C VAL A 439 42.75 -6.90 15.68
N GLY A 440 44.05 -7.13 15.85
CA GLY A 440 45.00 -7.17 14.74
C GLY A 440 44.74 -8.30 13.75
N GLN A 441 44.27 -9.45 14.22
CA GLN A 441 43.89 -10.58 13.36
C GLN A 441 42.61 -10.27 12.58
N VAL A 442 41.56 -9.74 13.22
CA VAL A 442 40.32 -9.30 12.54
C VAL A 442 40.66 -8.26 11.48
N PHE A 443 41.53 -7.30 11.79
CA PHE A 443 41.99 -6.29 10.83
C PHE A 443 42.65 -6.91 9.60
N GLN A 444 43.52 -7.91 9.78
CA GLN A 444 44.20 -8.59 8.67
C GLN A 444 43.22 -9.40 7.83
N GLU A 445 42.31 -10.15 8.42
CA GLU A 445 41.32 -10.95 7.72
C GLU A 445 40.30 -10.08 6.97
N ALA A 446 39.77 -9.04 7.61
CA ALA A 446 38.82 -8.11 6.98
C ALA A 446 39.41 -7.35 5.77
N ASN A 447 40.70 -7.04 5.81
CA ASN A 447 41.39 -6.36 4.68
C ASN A 447 41.74 -7.29 3.51
N GLN A 448 41.50 -8.60 3.60
CA GLN A 448 41.62 -9.51 2.43
C GLN A 448 40.39 -9.46 1.54
N LEU A 449 39.28 -8.88 2.00
CA LEU A 449 38.03 -8.76 1.21
C LEU A 449 38.23 -7.81 0.04
N GLN A 450 37.59 -8.18 -1.08
CA GLN A 450 37.53 -7.33 -2.27
C GLN A 450 36.24 -6.48 -2.23
N GLY A 451 36.21 -5.40 -3.00
CA GLY A 451 35.04 -4.50 -3.09
C GLY A 451 35.06 -3.34 -2.09
N LEU A 452 36.08 -3.24 -1.23
CA LEU A 452 36.25 -2.11 -0.31
C LEU A 452 36.85 -0.88 -1.04
N THR A 453 36.45 0.33 -0.66
CA THR A 453 36.99 1.59 -1.20
C THR A 453 38.42 1.84 -0.77
N ALA A 454 38.75 1.45 0.46
CA ALA A 454 40.08 1.53 1.10
C ALA A 454 40.19 0.40 2.14
N PRO A 455 41.42 0.07 2.62
CA PRO A 455 41.56 -0.81 3.76
C PRO A 455 40.81 -0.27 4.97
N PHE A 456 40.30 -1.17 5.83
CA PHE A 456 39.74 -0.79 7.11
C PHE A 456 40.69 0.09 7.90
N GLN A 457 40.16 1.07 8.58
CA GLN A 457 40.92 1.98 9.44
C GLN A 457 40.28 2.03 10.83
N VAL A 458 41.11 2.27 11.85
CA VAL A 458 40.58 2.51 13.20
C VAL A 458 39.86 3.86 13.20
N THR A 459 38.57 3.83 13.39
CA THR A 459 37.71 5.03 13.38
C THR A 459 37.58 5.65 14.79
N GLN A 460 37.67 4.83 15.81
CA GLN A 460 37.69 5.25 17.22
C GLN A 460 38.88 4.61 17.97
N PRO A 461 39.57 5.36 18.82
CA PRO A 461 40.61 4.80 19.68
C PRO A 461 40.02 3.72 20.58
N THR A 462 40.79 2.63 20.81
CA THR A 462 40.37 1.55 21.71
C THR A 462 40.01 2.08 23.08
N LYS A 463 38.81 1.82 23.55
CA LYS A 463 38.31 2.22 24.86
C LYS A 463 37.43 1.09 25.43
N ASP A 464 37.66 0.77 26.72
CA ASP A 464 36.93 -0.27 27.45
C ASP A 464 36.98 -1.67 26.76
N GLY A 465 38.07 -1.97 26.04
CA GLY A 465 38.21 -3.21 25.27
C GLY A 465 37.46 -3.26 23.97
N VAL A 466 36.85 -2.15 23.54
CA VAL A 466 36.13 -2.02 22.25
C VAL A 466 36.98 -1.21 21.27
N THR A 467 37.12 -1.73 20.05
CA THR A 467 37.76 -1.05 18.92
C THR A 467 36.79 -1.00 17.78
N VAL A 468 36.72 0.15 17.06
CA VAL A 468 35.86 0.30 15.88
C VAL A 468 36.74 0.52 14.65
N LEU A 469 36.59 -0.39 13.69
CA LEU A 469 37.17 -0.28 12.35
C LEU A 469 36.09 0.17 11.37
N GLY A 470 36.45 0.92 10.33
CA GLY A 470 35.52 1.36 9.33
C GLY A 470 36.16 1.51 7.96
N THR A 471 35.37 1.30 6.90
CA THR A 471 35.71 1.55 5.51
C THR A 471 34.44 1.74 4.68
N GLY A 472 34.56 2.13 3.41
CA GLY A 472 33.46 2.16 2.46
C GLY A 472 33.40 0.90 1.61
N ILE A 473 32.26 0.60 1.04
CA ILE A 473 32.07 -0.44 -0.01
C ILE A 473 31.91 0.30 -1.35
N LYS A 474 32.51 -0.21 -2.40
CA LYS A 474 32.51 0.46 -3.74
C LYS A 474 31.14 0.45 -4.38
N ASP A 475 30.52 -0.72 -4.40
CA ASP A 475 29.23 -0.93 -5.06
C ASP A 475 28.17 -1.40 -4.05
N ARG A 476 26.99 -0.81 -4.10
CA ARG A 476 25.87 -1.20 -3.24
C ARG A 476 25.36 -2.61 -3.56
N ASP A 477 25.52 -3.07 -4.80
CA ASP A 477 25.16 -4.44 -5.19
C ASP A 477 26.02 -5.50 -4.43
N ASP A 478 27.22 -5.11 -3.92
CA ASP A 478 28.13 -5.98 -3.15
C ASP A 478 27.83 -5.98 -1.62
N TYR A 479 26.90 -5.14 -1.12
CA TYR A 479 26.61 -5.02 0.31
C TYR A 479 26.33 -6.36 0.97
N SER A 480 25.42 -7.15 0.37
CA SER A 480 25.02 -8.44 0.93
C SER A 480 26.20 -9.41 1.06
N ASP A 481 27.01 -9.50 0.01
CA ASP A 481 28.11 -10.45 -0.03
C ASP A 481 29.21 -10.06 0.96
N ILE A 482 29.55 -8.76 1.06
CA ILE A 482 30.59 -8.28 1.97
C ILE A 482 30.12 -8.37 3.42
N VAL A 483 28.88 -7.99 3.73
CA VAL A 483 28.32 -8.08 5.08
C VAL A 483 28.33 -9.53 5.56
N HIS A 484 27.84 -10.50 4.78
CA HIS A 484 27.85 -11.90 5.19
C HIS A 484 29.28 -12.46 5.36
N GLN A 485 30.22 -12.07 4.50
CA GLN A 485 31.63 -12.47 4.68
C GLN A 485 32.23 -11.92 5.97
N LEU A 486 31.85 -10.70 6.38
CA LEU A 486 32.30 -10.10 7.63
C LEU A 486 31.63 -10.72 8.87
N GLU A 487 30.35 -11.10 8.76
CA GLU A 487 29.61 -11.81 9.81
C GLU A 487 30.19 -13.22 10.10
N ASP A 488 30.74 -13.86 9.08
CA ASP A 488 31.35 -15.16 9.17
C ASP A 488 32.77 -15.13 9.77
N LEU A 489 33.36 -13.94 9.98
CA LEU A 489 34.67 -13.79 10.60
C LEU A 489 34.65 -14.28 12.08
N LYS A 490 35.43 -15.28 12.38
CA LYS A 490 35.55 -15.86 13.72
C LYS A 490 37.01 -15.86 14.13
N VAL A 491 37.36 -15.00 15.08
CA VAL A 491 38.70 -14.88 15.64
C VAL A 491 38.65 -15.24 17.11
N ASP A 492 39.51 -16.16 17.53
CA ASP A 492 39.60 -16.56 18.94
C ASP A 492 40.03 -15.37 19.81
N GLY A 493 39.22 -15.10 20.86
CA GLY A 493 39.48 -14.00 21.77
C GLY A 493 38.89 -12.64 21.33
N ALA A 494 38.12 -12.59 20.22
CA ALA A 494 37.36 -11.41 19.82
C ALA A 494 35.88 -11.73 19.60
N GLU A 495 35.00 -10.82 20.03
CA GLU A 495 33.62 -10.76 19.57
C GLU A 495 33.56 -9.67 18.49
N VAL A 496 33.23 -10.08 17.25
CA VAL A 496 33.17 -9.18 16.11
C VAL A 496 31.67 -8.94 15.77
N TYR A 497 31.31 -7.67 15.69
CA TYR A 497 29.96 -7.24 15.27
C TYR A 497 30.07 -6.37 14.03
N VAL A 498 29.30 -6.72 12.99
CA VAL A 498 29.23 -5.93 11.77
C VAL A 498 28.19 -4.82 11.98
N ALA A 499 28.55 -3.59 11.63
CA ALA A 499 27.75 -2.40 11.85
C ALA A 499 27.84 -1.44 10.64
N GLY A 500 27.17 -0.31 10.75
CA GLY A 500 27.10 0.70 9.70
C GLY A 500 25.94 0.49 8.75
N THR A 501 25.71 1.47 7.88
CA THR A 501 24.54 1.51 6.96
C THR A 501 24.40 0.26 6.11
N PRO A 502 25.45 -0.31 5.49
CA PRO A 502 25.33 -1.55 4.71
C PRO A 502 24.83 -2.74 5.53
N ALA A 503 25.31 -2.93 6.75
CA ALA A 503 24.87 -4.02 7.61
C ALA A 503 23.42 -3.85 8.05
N LEU A 504 23.02 -2.66 8.48
CA LEU A 504 21.62 -2.32 8.83
C LEU A 504 20.66 -2.59 7.66
N GLU A 505 21.08 -2.22 6.45
CA GLU A 505 20.29 -2.44 5.24
C GLU A 505 20.09 -3.94 4.95
N VAL A 506 21.18 -4.72 4.92
CA VAL A 506 21.16 -6.17 4.62
C VAL A 506 20.33 -6.93 5.67
N GLU A 507 20.57 -6.67 6.96
CA GLU A 507 19.83 -7.33 8.03
C GLU A 507 18.35 -6.93 8.07
N SER A 508 18.03 -5.65 7.80
CA SER A 508 16.62 -5.19 7.72
C SER A 508 15.88 -5.85 6.57
N ILE A 509 16.51 -6.00 5.40
CA ILE A 509 15.95 -6.72 4.25
C ILE A 509 15.75 -8.20 4.60
N SER A 510 16.74 -8.83 5.23
CA SER A 510 16.66 -10.24 5.65
C SER A 510 15.51 -10.47 6.63
N ALA A 511 15.34 -9.60 7.62
CA ALA A 511 14.26 -9.66 8.59
C ALA A 511 12.87 -9.50 7.92
N LEU A 512 12.78 -8.64 6.88
CA LEU A 512 11.56 -8.51 6.09
C LEU A 512 11.22 -9.79 5.34
N PHE A 513 12.19 -10.41 4.66
CA PHE A 513 11.95 -11.66 3.92
C PHE A 513 11.62 -12.85 4.82
N GLU A 514 12.20 -12.92 6.01
CA GLU A 514 11.85 -13.94 7.00
C GLU A 514 10.37 -13.85 7.43
N LYS A 515 9.85 -12.63 7.61
CA LYS A 515 8.49 -12.40 8.10
C LYS A 515 7.44 -12.29 6.99
N LEU A 516 7.83 -11.95 5.75
CA LEU A 516 6.93 -11.76 4.62
C LEU A 516 6.01 -12.96 4.33
N PRO A 517 6.49 -14.23 4.31
CA PRO A 517 5.61 -15.38 4.10
C PRO A 517 4.53 -15.51 5.18
N TRP A 518 4.86 -15.19 6.43
CA TRP A 518 3.93 -15.22 7.56
C TRP A 518 2.87 -14.14 7.45
N MET A 519 3.26 -12.92 7.04
CA MET A 519 2.32 -11.84 6.76
C MET A 519 1.35 -12.23 5.63
N LEU A 520 1.87 -12.72 4.52
CA LEU A 520 1.04 -13.14 3.38
C LEU A 520 0.08 -14.25 3.77
N LEU A 521 0.56 -15.27 4.49
CA LEU A 521 -0.27 -16.36 5.01
C LEU A 521 -1.37 -15.83 5.93
N TYR A 522 -1.03 -14.94 6.86
CA TYR A 522 -1.98 -14.32 7.77
C TYR A 522 -3.08 -13.56 7.01
N ILE A 523 -2.70 -12.67 6.08
CA ILE A 523 -3.65 -11.87 5.31
C ILE A 523 -4.58 -12.78 4.48
N VAL A 524 -4.02 -13.78 3.80
CA VAL A 524 -4.79 -14.74 2.98
C VAL A 524 -5.75 -15.55 3.83
N VAL A 525 -5.29 -16.14 4.94
CA VAL A 525 -6.12 -17.00 5.79
C VAL A 525 -7.25 -16.19 6.44
N VAL A 526 -6.92 -15.04 7.05
CA VAL A 526 -7.94 -14.26 7.77
C VAL A 526 -8.95 -13.65 6.79
N SER A 527 -8.50 -13.11 5.65
CA SER A 527 -9.40 -12.61 4.61
C SER A 527 -10.28 -13.71 4.04
N PHE A 528 -9.71 -14.89 3.77
CA PHE A 528 -10.47 -16.06 3.33
C PHE A 528 -11.57 -16.44 4.32
N VAL A 529 -11.23 -16.55 5.61
CA VAL A 529 -12.19 -16.90 6.67
C VAL A 529 -13.29 -15.85 6.79
N LEU A 530 -12.93 -14.57 6.85
CA LEU A 530 -13.91 -13.48 6.94
C LEU A 530 -14.87 -13.47 5.74
N MET A 531 -14.36 -13.60 4.52
CA MET A 531 -15.19 -13.66 3.31
C MET A 531 -16.08 -14.91 3.30
N ALA A 532 -15.55 -16.07 3.72
CA ALA A 532 -16.33 -17.30 3.83
C ALA A 532 -17.50 -17.15 4.81
N LEU A 533 -17.27 -16.48 5.94
CA LEU A 533 -18.30 -16.20 6.94
C LEU A 533 -19.34 -15.20 6.44
N ILE A 534 -18.93 -14.17 5.68
CA ILE A 534 -19.82 -13.15 5.17
C ILE A 534 -20.72 -13.71 4.06
N PHE A 535 -20.14 -14.45 3.10
CA PHE A 535 -20.85 -14.90 1.90
C PHE A 535 -21.41 -16.33 1.99
N GLY A 536 -21.04 -17.10 3.01
CA GLY A 536 -21.47 -18.49 3.14
C GLY A 536 -21.01 -19.39 1.98
N SER A 537 -19.85 -19.07 1.38
CA SER A 537 -19.20 -19.83 0.30
C SER A 537 -17.71 -19.94 0.56
N LEU A 538 -17.09 -21.06 0.16
CA LEU A 538 -15.63 -21.23 0.17
C LEU A 538 -14.99 -20.94 -1.21
N ILE A 539 -15.76 -21.00 -2.28
CA ILE A 539 -15.27 -20.79 -3.64
C ILE A 539 -15.08 -19.29 -3.94
N ILE A 540 -15.97 -18.45 -3.42
CA ILE A 540 -15.85 -16.99 -3.58
C ILE A 540 -14.53 -16.47 -2.98
N PRO A 541 -14.19 -16.76 -1.70
CA PRO A 541 -12.90 -16.36 -1.15
C PRO A 541 -11.71 -16.95 -1.89
N ALA A 542 -11.77 -18.23 -2.28
CA ALA A 542 -10.67 -18.88 -3.00
C ALA A 542 -10.34 -18.16 -4.32
N LYS A 543 -11.40 -17.86 -5.14
CA LYS A 543 -11.18 -17.10 -6.37
C LYS A 543 -10.66 -15.68 -6.10
N ALA A 544 -11.16 -15.01 -5.05
CA ALA A 544 -10.75 -13.67 -4.69
C ALA A 544 -9.24 -13.63 -4.35
N VAL A 545 -8.77 -14.56 -3.52
CA VAL A 545 -7.35 -14.67 -3.18
C VAL A 545 -6.49 -14.89 -4.42
N ILE A 546 -6.88 -15.81 -5.34
CA ILE A 546 -6.13 -16.06 -6.56
C ILE A 546 -6.06 -14.80 -7.44
N MET A 547 -7.17 -14.08 -7.58
CA MET A 547 -7.23 -12.86 -8.38
C MET A 547 -6.40 -11.73 -7.75
N ASN A 548 -6.41 -11.62 -6.41
CA ASN A 548 -5.59 -10.63 -5.69
C ASN A 548 -4.10 -10.93 -5.85
N ILE A 549 -3.68 -12.21 -5.77
CA ILE A 549 -2.28 -12.61 -6.02
C ILE A 549 -1.85 -12.24 -7.44
N LEU A 550 -2.68 -12.53 -8.45
CA LEU A 550 -2.39 -12.17 -9.84
C LEU A 550 -2.31 -10.65 -10.04
N GLY A 551 -3.25 -9.90 -9.45
CA GLY A 551 -3.28 -8.43 -9.53
C GLY A 551 -2.08 -7.79 -8.84
N THR A 552 -1.75 -8.24 -7.63
CA THR A 552 -0.58 -7.78 -6.87
C THR A 552 0.72 -8.11 -7.61
N GLY A 553 0.85 -9.35 -8.13
CA GLY A 553 2.00 -9.74 -8.94
C GLY A 553 2.16 -8.86 -10.18
N ALA A 554 1.10 -8.63 -10.94
CA ALA A 554 1.14 -7.74 -12.09
C ALA A 554 1.54 -6.30 -11.72
N THR A 555 1.04 -5.79 -10.58
CA THR A 555 1.39 -4.44 -10.09
C THR A 555 2.86 -4.34 -9.71
N LEU A 556 3.38 -5.33 -8.98
CA LEU A 556 4.79 -5.36 -8.60
C LEU A 556 5.70 -5.48 -9.81
N GLY A 557 5.31 -6.28 -10.82
CA GLY A 557 6.07 -6.38 -12.07
C GLY A 557 6.12 -5.05 -12.83
N VAL A 558 5.01 -4.31 -12.88
CA VAL A 558 5.02 -2.96 -13.49
C VAL A 558 5.84 -1.98 -12.66
N LEU A 559 5.81 -2.04 -11.32
CA LEU A 559 6.68 -1.22 -10.47
C LEU A 559 8.17 -1.51 -10.72
N THR A 560 8.54 -2.79 -10.85
CA THR A 560 9.92 -3.18 -11.21
C THR A 560 10.32 -2.59 -12.56
N LEU A 561 9.47 -2.73 -13.57
CA LEU A 561 9.71 -2.17 -14.91
C LEU A 561 9.90 -0.64 -14.88
N LEU A 562 9.10 0.07 -14.07
CA LEU A 562 9.22 1.53 -13.97
C LEU A 562 10.47 1.92 -13.19
N PHE A 563 10.62 1.46 -11.96
CA PHE A 563 11.57 2.03 -11.01
C PHE A 563 12.92 1.30 -10.94
N VAL A 564 12.98 0.01 -11.26
CA VAL A 564 14.25 -0.75 -11.31
C VAL A 564 14.83 -0.70 -12.72
N ASP A 565 14.00 -0.99 -13.74
CA ASP A 565 14.44 -0.99 -15.14
C ASP A 565 14.43 0.44 -15.75
N GLY A 566 13.86 1.44 -15.04
CA GLY A 566 13.94 2.85 -15.41
C GLY A 566 13.01 3.29 -16.54
N VAL A 567 11.98 2.50 -16.88
CA VAL A 567 11.03 2.90 -17.92
C VAL A 567 10.25 4.14 -17.49
N GLY A 568 10.50 5.28 -18.12
CA GLY A 568 9.86 6.56 -17.81
C GLY A 568 10.60 7.40 -16.75
N ALA A 569 11.80 7.03 -16.35
CA ALA A 569 12.60 7.75 -15.35
C ALA A 569 12.77 9.23 -15.69
N ASP A 570 13.14 9.54 -16.94
CA ASP A 570 13.31 10.93 -17.42
C ASP A 570 11.98 11.73 -17.39
N LEU A 571 10.85 11.07 -17.66
CA LEU A 571 9.54 11.74 -17.70
C LEU A 571 9.07 12.16 -16.30
N PHE A 572 9.38 11.34 -15.28
CA PHE A 572 8.94 11.55 -13.91
C PHE A 572 10.05 12.06 -12.98
N ASN A 573 11.20 12.44 -13.53
CA ASN A 573 12.36 12.99 -12.82
C ASN A 573 12.75 12.15 -11.59
N TYR A 574 13.24 10.93 -11.83
CA TYR A 574 13.83 10.07 -10.81
C TYR A 574 14.97 9.23 -11.39
N THR A 575 15.81 8.69 -10.52
CA THR A 575 16.85 7.73 -10.92
C THR A 575 16.35 6.31 -10.73
N ALA A 576 16.51 5.46 -11.72
CA ALA A 576 16.25 4.04 -11.58
C ALA A 576 17.20 3.41 -10.57
N GLY A 577 16.67 2.51 -9.74
CA GLY A 577 17.44 1.88 -8.68
C GLY A 577 16.64 0.85 -7.88
N PRO A 578 17.21 0.32 -6.80
CA PRO A 578 16.53 -0.63 -5.94
C PRO A 578 15.25 -0.03 -5.33
N LEU A 579 14.20 -0.84 -5.23
CA LEU A 579 12.98 -0.47 -4.49
C LEU A 579 13.23 -0.54 -2.99
N MET A 580 12.72 0.42 -2.26
CA MET A 580 12.80 0.40 -0.80
C MET A 580 11.95 -0.72 -0.21
N SER A 581 12.59 -1.69 0.44
CA SER A 581 11.99 -2.94 0.88
C SER A 581 10.78 -2.78 1.81
N PRO A 582 10.79 -1.94 2.86
CA PRO A 582 9.63 -1.75 3.73
C PRO A 582 8.43 -1.13 3.00
N ILE A 583 8.68 -0.24 2.03
CA ILE A 583 7.61 0.38 1.23
C ILE A 583 6.96 -0.65 0.30
N LEU A 584 7.74 -1.57 -0.27
CA LEU A 584 7.19 -2.65 -1.09
C LEU A 584 6.23 -3.53 -0.30
N VAL A 585 6.61 -3.93 0.92
CA VAL A 585 5.75 -4.69 1.84
C VAL A 585 4.47 -3.93 2.17
N LEU A 586 4.58 -2.63 2.42
CA LEU A 586 3.43 -1.73 2.64
C LEU A 586 2.48 -1.72 1.43
N ILE A 587 3.03 -1.55 0.22
CA ILE A 587 2.24 -1.55 -1.03
C ILE A 587 1.47 -2.87 -1.18
N VAL A 588 2.12 -4.01 -0.93
CA VAL A 588 1.46 -5.34 -0.98
C VAL A 588 0.29 -5.43 0.00
N ALA A 589 0.47 -4.98 1.24
CA ALA A 589 -0.58 -5.02 2.26
C ALA A 589 -1.77 -4.12 1.88
N ILE A 590 -1.51 -2.90 1.39
CA ILE A 590 -2.54 -1.95 0.97
C ILE A 590 -3.31 -2.48 -0.24
N ILE A 591 -2.62 -2.94 -1.28
CA ILE A 591 -3.25 -3.46 -2.51
C ILE A 591 -4.14 -4.65 -2.18
N PHE A 592 -3.64 -5.60 -1.38
CA PHE A 592 -4.42 -6.78 -1.00
C PHE A 592 -5.69 -6.39 -0.21
N GLY A 593 -5.56 -5.46 0.74
CA GLY A 593 -6.67 -4.94 1.52
C GLY A 593 -7.73 -4.25 0.65
N LEU A 594 -7.30 -3.33 -0.20
CA LEU A 594 -8.15 -2.53 -1.07
C LEU A 594 -8.85 -3.38 -2.15
N SER A 595 -8.13 -4.31 -2.76
CA SER A 595 -8.73 -5.23 -3.73
C SER A 595 -9.79 -6.12 -3.09
N THR A 596 -9.55 -6.62 -1.88
CA THR A 596 -10.52 -7.44 -1.14
C THR A 596 -11.77 -6.62 -0.78
N ASP A 597 -11.63 -5.36 -0.41
CA ASP A 597 -12.71 -4.44 -0.09
C ASP A 597 -13.74 -4.31 -1.22
N TYR A 598 -13.30 -3.94 -2.40
CA TYR A 598 -14.20 -3.82 -3.54
C TYR A 598 -14.84 -5.16 -3.97
N GLU A 599 -14.18 -6.31 -3.73
CA GLU A 599 -14.77 -7.63 -3.94
C GLU A 599 -15.98 -7.85 -3.03
N VAL A 600 -15.91 -7.41 -1.77
CA VAL A 600 -17.01 -7.48 -0.83
C VAL A 600 -18.22 -6.69 -1.33
N PHE A 601 -18.01 -5.48 -1.83
CA PHE A 601 -19.10 -4.66 -2.39
C PHE A 601 -19.77 -5.32 -3.60
N LEU A 602 -18.98 -5.84 -4.52
CA LEU A 602 -19.49 -6.50 -5.75
C LEU A 602 -20.29 -7.76 -5.41
N VAL A 603 -19.72 -8.64 -4.60
CA VAL A 603 -20.33 -9.94 -4.27
C VAL A 603 -21.56 -9.77 -3.37
N SER A 604 -21.58 -8.77 -2.47
CA SER A 604 -22.76 -8.49 -1.63
C SER A 604 -24.00 -8.23 -2.47
N ARG A 605 -23.90 -7.51 -3.59
CA ARG A 605 -25.03 -7.28 -4.51
C ARG A 605 -25.44 -8.53 -5.29
N MET A 606 -24.46 -9.40 -5.62
CA MET A 606 -24.76 -10.69 -6.24
C MET A 606 -25.52 -11.62 -5.29
N VAL A 607 -25.11 -11.65 -4.02
CA VAL A 607 -25.80 -12.41 -2.95
C VAL A 607 -27.21 -11.88 -2.71
N GLU A 608 -27.38 -10.54 -2.70
CA GLU A 608 -28.71 -9.89 -2.60
C GLU A 608 -29.65 -10.30 -3.75
N ALA A 609 -29.13 -10.35 -4.98
CA ALA A 609 -29.89 -10.80 -6.14
C ALA A 609 -30.27 -12.30 -6.03
N ARG A 610 -29.35 -13.15 -5.59
CA ARG A 610 -29.60 -14.59 -5.33
C ARG A 610 -30.66 -14.80 -4.26
N ALA A 611 -30.61 -14.05 -3.17
CA ALA A 611 -31.62 -14.13 -2.10
C ALA A 611 -33.03 -13.79 -2.59
N ARG A 612 -33.15 -13.00 -3.67
CA ARG A 612 -34.42 -12.67 -4.36
C ARG A 612 -34.81 -13.70 -5.42
N GLY A 613 -34.08 -14.79 -5.59
CA GLY A 613 -34.39 -15.90 -6.50
C GLY A 613 -33.76 -15.77 -7.91
N ALA A 614 -32.84 -14.82 -8.14
CA ALA A 614 -32.15 -14.71 -9.42
C ALA A 614 -31.25 -15.92 -9.68
N SER A 615 -31.12 -16.37 -10.92
CA SER A 615 -30.12 -17.35 -11.34
C SER A 615 -28.70 -16.80 -11.15
N THR A 616 -27.67 -17.65 -11.14
CA THR A 616 -26.27 -17.23 -10.98
C THR A 616 -25.87 -16.20 -12.06
N ASN A 617 -26.24 -16.42 -13.31
CA ASN A 617 -25.94 -15.48 -14.41
C ASN A 617 -26.65 -14.13 -14.26
N GLU A 618 -27.88 -14.12 -13.81
CA GLU A 618 -28.63 -12.89 -13.55
C GLU A 618 -28.04 -12.15 -12.35
N ALA A 619 -27.66 -12.88 -11.28
CA ALA A 619 -27.00 -12.30 -10.12
C ALA A 619 -25.66 -11.66 -10.47
N ILE A 620 -24.82 -12.31 -11.30
CA ILE A 620 -23.56 -11.75 -11.79
C ILE A 620 -23.83 -10.48 -12.60
N ARG A 621 -24.76 -10.52 -13.59
CA ARG A 621 -25.09 -9.37 -14.43
C ARG A 621 -25.65 -8.21 -13.61
N PHE A 622 -26.58 -8.50 -12.70
CA PHE A 622 -27.19 -7.49 -11.83
C PHE A 622 -26.16 -6.88 -10.85
N GLY A 623 -25.42 -7.72 -10.13
CA GLY A 623 -24.40 -7.27 -9.18
C GLY A 623 -23.35 -6.38 -9.85
N THR A 624 -22.80 -6.82 -10.99
CA THR A 624 -21.79 -6.06 -11.72
C THR A 624 -22.37 -4.78 -12.32
N ALA A 625 -23.58 -4.80 -12.86
CA ALA A 625 -24.20 -3.62 -13.45
C ALA A 625 -24.51 -2.54 -12.40
N THR A 626 -25.06 -2.92 -11.26
CA THR A 626 -25.43 -1.97 -10.19
C THR A 626 -24.25 -1.39 -9.43
N THR A 627 -23.17 -2.16 -9.27
CA THR A 627 -21.96 -1.69 -8.57
C THR A 627 -20.92 -1.11 -9.50
N GLY A 628 -20.92 -1.47 -10.78
CA GLY A 628 -19.86 -1.13 -11.72
C GLY A 628 -19.62 0.38 -11.84
N ALA A 629 -20.70 1.16 -11.99
CA ALA A 629 -20.59 2.63 -12.05
C ALA A 629 -20.02 3.23 -10.76
N ILE A 630 -20.44 2.70 -9.60
CA ILE A 630 -20.03 3.19 -8.28
C ILE A 630 -18.55 2.82 -8.02
N ILE A 631 -18.18 1.55 -8.26
CA ILE A 631 -16.80 1.06 -8.10
C ILE A 631 -15.83 1.80 -9.02
N THR A 632 -16.21 2.04 -10.27
CA THR A 632 -15.34 2.77 -11.20
C THR A 632 -15.22 4.24 -10.81
N ALA A 633 -16.30 4.87 -10.32
CA ALA A 633 -16.24 6.23 -9.80
C ALA A 633 -15.33 6.32 -8.55
N ALA A 634 -15.48 5.37 -7.63
CA ALA A 634 -14.64 5.23 -6.45
C ALA A 634 -13.16 5.04 -6.82
N ALA A 635 -12.88 4.09 -7.72
CA ALA A 635 -11.52 3.85 -8.22
C ALA A 635 -10.94 5.09 -8.91
N LEU A 636 -11.72 5.82 -9.72
CA LEU A 636 -11.26 7.05 -10.35
C LEU A 636 -10.91 8.13 -9.33
N ILE A 637 -11.70 8.27 -8.27
CA ILE A 637 -11.42 9.22 -7.19
C ILE A 637 -10.13 8.82 -6.48
N MET A 638 -9.97 7.53 -6.14
CA MET A 638 -8.74 7.01 -5.54
C MET A 638 -7.52 7.19 -6.45
N ILE A 639 -7.66 6.94 -7.76
CA ILE A 639 -6.60 7.19 -8.75
C ILE A 639 -6.18 8.65 -8.76
N VAL A 640 -7.10 9.60 -8.61
CA VAL A 640 -6.78 11.03 -8.55
C VAL A 640 -6.09 11.37 -7.23
N VAL A 641 -6.57 10.85 -6.10
CA VAL A 641 -5.93 11.05 -4.79
C VAL A 641 -4.51 10.48 -4.77
N CYS A 642 -4.35 9.22 -5.16
CA CYS A 642 -3.04 8.56 -5.21
C CYS A 642 -2.13 9.19 -6.28
N GLY A 643 -2.71 9.52 -7.45
CA GLY A 643 -1.99 10.12 -8.57
C GLY A 643 -1.42 11.50 -8.26
N ALA A 644 -2.01 12.26 -7.33
CA ALA A 644 -1.46 13.52 -6.85
C ALA A 644 -0.06 13.33 -6.23
N PHE A 645 0.15 12.22 -5.51
CA PHE A 645 1.45 11.82 -4.98
C PHE A 645 2.42 11.27 -6.05
N GLY A 646 1.94 10.92 -7.24
CA GLY A 646 2.78 10.52 -8.37
C GLY A 646 3.66 11.66 -8.90
N PHE A 647 3.29 12.91 -8.61
CA PHE A 647 4.08 14.11 -8.90
C PHE A 647 4.95 14.57 -7.72
N SER A 648 5.06 13.74 -6.69
CA SER A 648 5.97 13.96 -5.56
C SER A 648 7.41 14.15 -6.03
N SER A 649 8.19 14.98 -5.35
CA SER A 649 9.62 15.03 -5.52
C SER A 649 10.32 13.78 -4.96
N ILE A 650 9.76 13.19 -3.92
CA ILE A 650 10.33 12.02 -3.24
C ILE A 650 9.94 10.72 -3.94
N VAL A 651 10.95 9.95 -4.35
CA VAL A 651 10.76 8.71 -5.15
C VAL A 651 9.95 7.65 -4.38
N MET A 652 10.12 7.55 -3.07
CA MET A 652 9.34 6.62 -2.23
C MET A 652 7.84 6.88 -2.30
N MET A 653 7.42 8.16 -2.35
CA MET A 653 6.02 8.54 -2.54
C MET A 653 5.51 8.16 -3.93
N LYS A 654 6.36 8.28 -4.95
CA LYS A 654 6.04 7.81 -6.30
C LYS A 654 5.78 6.30 -6.33
N TYR A 655 6.56 5.47 -5.60
CA TYR A 655 6.31 4.02 -5.53
C TYR A 655 4.90 3.71 -5.03
N ILE A 656 4.49 4.34 -3.93
CA ILE A 656 3.15 4.17 -3.36
C ILE A 656 2.09 4.64 -4.36
N ALA A 657 2.26 5.82 -4.94
CA ALA A 657 1.31 6.40 -5.87
C ALA A 657 1.12 5.54 -7.12
N PHE A 658 2.19 5.18 -7.81
CA PHE A 658 2.13 4.36 -9.02
C PHE A 658 1.64 2.94 -8.71
N GLY A 659 2.10 2.34 -7.61
CA GLY A 659 1.62 1.03 -7.16
C GLY A 659 0.12 1.02 -6.95
N MET A 660 -0.41 2.00 -6.24
CA MET A 660 -1.84 2.14 -5.98
C MET A 660 -2.64 2.43 -7.25
N VAL A 661 -2.17 3.34 -8.10
CA VAL A 661 -2.84 3.70 -9.36
C VAL A 661 -2.92 2.50 -10.30
N ILE A 662 -1.81 1.78 -10.50
CA ILE A 662 -1.75 0.59 -11.35
C ILE A 662 -2.66 -0.50 -10.80
N ALA A 663 -2.59 -0.78 -9.49
CA ALA A 663 -3.43 -1.77 -8.84
C ALA A 663 -4.92 -1.44 -9.02
N LEU A 664 -5.32 -0.18 -8.80
CA LEU A 664 -6.70 0.28 -8.95
C LEU A 664 -7.19 0.17 -10.39
N ILE A 665 -6.36 0.52 -11.38
CA ILE A 665 -6.70 0.38 -12.80
C ILE A 665 -6.93 -1.09 -13.13
N LEU A 666 -5.99 -1.98 -12.77
CA LEU A 666 -6.10 -3.41 -13.03
C LEU A 666 -7.31 -4.02 -12.33
N ASP A 667 -7.50 -3.69 -11.05
CA ASP A 667 -8.56 -4.25 -10.24
C ASP A 667 -9.95 -3.76 -10.68
N ALA A 668 -10.18 -2.46 -10.77
CA ALA A 668 -11.49 -1.89 -11.07
C ALA A 668 -11.95 -2.14 -12.53
N THR A 669 -11.02 -2.31 -13.48
CA THR A 669 -11.36 -2.48 -14.90
C THR A 669 -11.21 -3.94 -15.35
N VAL A 670 -10.00 -4.49 -15.29
CA VAL A 670 -9.67 -5.80 -15.87
C VAL A 670 -10.20 -6.93 -14.99
N ILE A 671 -9.88 -6.90 -13.71
CA ILE A 671 -10.21 -8.01 -12.80
C ILE A 671 -11.70 -8.02 -12.52
N ARG A 672 -12.29 -6.90 -12.10
CA ARG A 672 -13.69 -6.86 -11.66
C ARG A 672 -14.70 -6.86 -12.79
N MET A 673 -14.45 -6.12 -13.86
CA MET A 673 -15.44 -5.98 -14.93
C MET A 673 -15.37 -7.13 -15.93
N LEU A 674 -14.21 -7.78 -16.10
CA LEU A 674 -14.00 -8.84 -17.08
C LEU A 674 -13.74 -10.21 -16.42
N LEU A 675 -12.72 -10.32 -15.54
CA LEU A 675 -12.28 -11.61 -15.02
C LEU A 675 -13.27 -12.21 -14.02
N VAL A 676 -13.74 -11.44 -13.05
CA VAL A 676 -14.70 -11.91 -12.03
C VAL A 676 -15.99 -12.43 -12.67
N PRO A 677 -16.70 -11.70 -13.54
CA PRO A 677 -17.88 -12.22 -14.21
C PRO A 677 -17.61 -13.46 -15.07
N ALA A 678 -16.47 -13.50 -15.77
CA ALA A 678 -16.10 -14.63 -16.62
C ALA A 678 -15.85 -15.90 -15.80
N VAL A 679 -15.08 -15.80 -14.72
CA VAL A 679 -14.75 -16.94 -13.85
C VAL A 679 -15.98 -17.42 -13.09
N MET A 680 -16.79 -16.52 -12.53
CA MET A 680 -18.02 -16.91 -11.84
C MET A 680 -19.04 -17.57 -12.80
N HIS A 681 -19.10 -17.14 -14.06
CA HIS A 681 -19.90 -17.79 -15.08
C HIS A 681 -19.39 -19.21 -15.41
N LEU A 682 -18.07 -19.42 -15.42
CA LEU A 682 -17.47 -20.77 -15.62
C LEU A 682 -17.77 -21.69 -14.43
N LEU A 683 -17.70 -21.19 -13.21
CA LEU A 683 -17.97 -21.93 -11.98
C LEU A 683 -19.46 -22.17 -11.73
N ARG A 684 -20.35 -21.39 -12.33
CA ARG A 684 -21.81 -21.53 -12.19
C ARG A 684 -22.26 -21.61 -10.72
N GLU A 685 -23.10 -22.64 -10.42
CA GLU A 685 -23.65 -22.86 -9.07
C GLU A 685 -22.57 -23.22 -8.03
N ASP A 686 -21.44 -23.79 -8.47
CA ASP A 686 -20.31 -24.12 -7.59
C ASP A 686 -19.73 -22.88 -6.92
N SER A 687 -19.87 -21.69 -7.53
CA SER A 687 -19.47 -20.42 -6.91
C SER A 687 -20.07 -20.21 -5.51
N TRP A 688 -21.21 -20.83 -5.20
CA TRP A 688 -21.95 -20.67 -3.95
C TRP A 688 -21.78 -21.85 -3.01
N TRP A 689 -20.85 -22.79 -3.32
CA TRP A 689 -20.65 -23.99 -2.53
C TRP A 689 -19.95 -23.69 -1.20
N ALA A 690 -20.53 -24.27 -0.13
CA ALA A 690 -19.88 -24.38 1.17
C ALA A 690 -20.45 -25.56 1.96
N PRO A 691 -19.67 -26.17 2.87
CA PRO A 691 -20.15 -27.15 3.82
C PRO A 691 -21.26 -26.59 4.72
N ALA A 692 -22.16 -27.46 5.19
CA ALA A 692 -23.31 -27.05 5.96
C ALA A 692 -22.97 -26.26 7.24
N TRP A 693 -21.86 -26.57 7.89
CA TRP A 693 -21.40 -25.82 9.06
C TRP A 693 -21.00 -24.37 8.76
N VAL A 694 -20.37 -24.10 7.61
CA VAL A 694 -20.04 -22.74 7.15
C VAL A 694 -21.31 -21.96 6.89
N LYS A 695 -22.31 -22.56 6.23
CA LYS A 695 -23.60 -21.93 5.98
C LYS A 695 -24.32 -21.57 7.27
N LYS A 696 -24.38 -22.49 8.25
CA LYS A 696 -24.95 -22.23 9.56
C LYS A 696 -24.23 -21.12 10.32
N LEU A 697 -22.91 -21.05 10.21
CA LEU A 697 -22.12 -19.99 10.85
C LEU A 697 -22.35 -18.65 10.17
N SER A 698 -22.38 -18.61 8.84
CA SER A 698 -22.73 -17.44 8.04
C SER A 698 -24.12 -16.89 8.36
N GLU A 699 -25.12 -17.75 8.54
CA GLU A 699 -26.47 -17.38 8.96
C GLU A 699 -26.48 -16.70 10.33
N LYS A 700 -25.66 -17.15 11.28
CA LYS A 700 -25.54 -16.51 12.61
C LYS A 700 -24.89 -15.14 12.56
N VAL A 701 -23.90 -14.94 11.67
CA VAL A 701 -23.11 -13.70 11.58
C VAL A 701 -23.82 -12.62 10.76
N GLY A 702 -24.73 -12.97 9.86
CA GLY A 702 -25.21 -11.89 9.03
C GLY A 702 -26.40 -12.04 8.12
N HIS A 703 -27.05 -13.18 7.94
CA HIS A 703 -28.09 -13.29 6.90
C HIS A 703 -29.55 -13.21 7.38
N ASN A 704 -29.83 -13.38 8.65
CA ASN A 704 -31.23 -13.49 9.14
C ASN A 704 -32.00 -12.17 9.22
N GLU A 705 -31.38 -11.00 9.12
CA GLU A 705 -32.10 -9.72 9.17
C GLU A 705 -32.70 -9.31 7.80
N GLN A 706 -32.23 -9.86 6.69
CA GLN A 706 -32.71 -9.49 5.35
C GLN A 706 -34.03 -10.17 4.95
N LEU A 707 -34.39 -11.29 5.60
CA LEU A 707 -35.57 -12.08 5.27
C LEU A 707 -36.85 -11.69 6.05
N SER A 708 -36.71 -10.98 7.18
CA SER A 708 -37.84 -10.61 8.02
C SER A 708 -38.45 -9.23 7.77
N GLY A 709 -37.85 -8.41 6.89
CA GLY A 709 -38.27 -7.04 6.63
C GLY A 709 -39.08 -6.81 5.33
N THR A 710 -39.23 -7.82 4.46
CA THR A 710 -39.94 -7.69 3.18
C THR A 710 -41.08 -8.70 3.03
N SER A 711 -42.02 -8.67 3.95
CA SER A 711 -43.36 -9.20 3.70
C SER A 711 -44.21 -8.14 3.06
N GLY A 712 -44.02 -7.98 1.80
CA GLY A 712 -44.86 -7.13 0.95
C GLY A 712 -44.13 -6.77 -0.30
N THR A 713 -44.17 -7.67 -1.29
CA THR A 713 -44.43 -7.30 -2.68
C THR A 713 -44.03 -8.40 -3.66
N HIS A 714 -44.92 -8.70 -4.50
CA HIS A 714 -44.93 -9.33 -5.82
C HIS A 714 -43.75 -10.22 -6.24
N PRO A 715 -43.97 -11.51 -6.49
CA PRO A 715 -43.06 -12.36 -7.23
C PRO A 715 -42.90 -11.83 -8.65
N LEU A 716 -41.69 -11.72 -9.12
CA LEU A 716 -41.37 -11.54 -10.53
C LEU A 716 -41.92 -12.77 -11.30
N GLN A 717 -43.03 -12.59 -12.03
CA GLN A 717 -43.48 -13.60 -12.99
C GLN A 717 -42.45 -13.72 -14.12
N PRO A 718 -42.06 -14.94 -14.51
CA PRO A 718 -41.25 -15.15 -15.69
C PRO A 718 -42.11 -14.87 -16.94
N GLN A 719 -41.68 -13.93 -17.77
CA GLN A 719 -42.22 -13.85 -19.14
C GLN A 719 -41.66 -15.01 -19.98
N PRO A 720 -42.49 -15.78 -20.69
CA PRO A 720 -41.99 -16.80 -21.60
C PRO A 720 -41.37 -16.19 -22.83
N ALA A 721 -40.21 -16.70 -23.18
CA ALA A 721 -39.48 -16.39 -24.41
C ALA A 721 -40.37 -16.70 -25.63
N GLY A 722 -40.64 -15.68 -26.43
CA GLY A 722 -41.33 -15.83 -27.68
C GLY A 722 -40.50 -16.60 -28.70
N VAL A 723 -40.94 -17.79 -29.07
CA VAL A 723 -40.56 -18.47 -30.31
C VAL A 723 -41.65 -18.20 -31.33
N GLY A 724 -41.31 -17.47 -32.38
CA GLY A 724 -42.12 -17.36 -33.53
C GLY A 724 -41.98 -18.57 -34.44
N VAL A 725 -43.05 -19.07 -35.00
CA VAL A 725 -43.19 -19.59 -36.37
C VAL A 725 -44.66 -19.98 -36.64
N GLY A 726 -45.28 -19.38 -37.66
CA GLY A 726 -45.95 -20.07 -38.78
C GLY A 726 -47.45 -20.43 -38.65
N GLU A 727 -48.28 -19.66 -39.37
CA GLU A 727 -49.41 -20.06 -40.23
C GLU A 727 -50.31 -21.25 -39.86
N ALA A 728 -51.60 -21.01 -39.66
CA ALA A 728 -52.66 -21.24 -40.67
C ALA A 728 -54.08 -21.39 -40.04
N ARG A 729 -55.01 -20.57 -40.56
CA ARG A 729 -56.44 -20.84 -40.92
C ARG A 729 -57.43 -21.48 -39.94
N GLY A 730 -58.57 -20.74 -39.82
CA GLY A 730 -59.92 -21.30 -39.66
C GLY A 730 -60.66 -20.83 -38.42
N GLY A 731 -61.46 -19.91 -38.50
CA GLY A 731 -62.79 -19.72 -38.65
C GLY A 731 -63.69 -20.04 -37.46
N VAL A 732 -64.61 -19.01 -37.21
CA VAL A 732 -65.89 -19.10 -36.53
C VAL A 732 -66.04 -18.30 -35.24
N GLU A 733 -66.67 -17.15 -35.37
CA GLU A 733 -67.47 -16.38 -34.38
C GLU A 733 -68.70 -17.14 -33.90
N PRO A 734 -69.66 -16.57 -33.09
CA PRO A 734 -69.52 -15.84 -31.80
C PRO A 734 -70.54 -16.37 -30.75
N LYS A 735 -70.48 -15.79 -29.50
CA LYS A 735 -71.74 -15.52 -28.72
C LYS A 735 -71.43 -14.76 -27.42
N LYS A 736 -71.89 -13.59 -27.36
CA LYS A 736 -72.78 -12.79 -26.45
C LYS A 736 -73.10 -13.34 -25.07
N ALA A 737 -72.94 -12.45 -24.09
CA ALA A 737 -73.93 -11.90 -23.13
C ALA A 737 -73.23 -11.37 -21.94
N SER A 738 -73.46 -10.28 -21.44
CA SER A 738 -74.40 -9.27 -21.05
C SER A 738 -74.13 -8.69 -19.68
N GLN A 739 -74.07 -7.37 -19.63
CA GLN A 739 -74.74 -6.48 -18.67
C GLN A 739 -74.41 -6.64 -17.19
N GLN A 740 -74.26 -5.63 -16.36
CA GLN A 740 -75.02 -4.40 -16.16
C GLN A 740 -74.31 -3.37 -15.26
N TYR A 741 -74.35 -2.12 -15.53
CA TYR A 741 -74.83 -0.91 -14.83
C TYR A 741 -74.24 -0.58 -13.45
N VAL A 742 -73.90 0.70 -13.03
CA VAL A 742 -74.73 1.91 -13.07
C VAL A 742 -73.81 3.11 -12.74
N THR A 743 -73.82 4.14 -13.57
CA THR A 743 -74.07 5.59 -13.36
C THR A 743 -73.65 6.28 -12.03
N ALA A 744 -73.36 7.54 -11.99
CA ALA A 744 -73.65 8.81 -12.69
C ALA A 744 -72.69 9.87 -12.00
N GLY A 745 -72.34 10.90 -12.58
CA GLY A 745 -72.96 12.19 -12.77
C GLY A 745 -71.85 13.22 -13.01
N THR A 746 -71.86 13.82 -14.12
CA THR A 746 -72.12 15.23 -14.46
C THR A 746 -71.62 16.32 -13.56
N VAL A 747 -71.05 17.46 -13.96
CA VAL A 747 -71.40 18.44 -15.02
C VAL A 747 -70.38 19.58 -15.05
N ASN A 748 -70.14 20.11 -16.23
CA ASN A 748 -69.88 21.49 -16.76
C ASN A 748 -68.35 21.95 -16.78
N ALA A 749 -67.86 22.19 -17.96
CA ALA A 749 -68.10 23.14 -19.06
C ALA A 749 -67.88 24.60 -18.75
N HIS A 750 -66.93 25.17 -19.45
CA HIS A 750 -66.92 26.43 -20.23
C HIS A 750 -65.53 26.71 -20.79
N LYS A 751 -65.39 26.60 -22.16
CA LYS A 751 -65.48 27.60 -23.22
C LYS A 751 -64.71 28.89 -22.97
N SER A 752 -63.69 29.12 -23.80
CA SER A 752 -63.64 30.02 -24.99
C SER A 752 -62.15 30.15 -25.40
N ALA A 753 -61.72 29.88 -26.59
CA ALA A 753 -61.95 30.53 -27.91
C ALA A 753 -60.98 31.71 -28.10
N GLY A 754 -60.28 31.67 -29.22
CA GLY A 754 -59.60 32.77 -29.91
C GLY A 754 -58.25 32.36 -30.45
N THR A 755 -58.15 31.80 -31.69
CA THR A 755 -57.87 32.47 -32.98
C THR A 755 -56.63 33.39 -32.97
N THR A 756 -55.64 33.37 -33.84
CA THR A 756 -55.62 33.08 -35.32
C THR A 756 -54.17 33.25 -35.77
N GLU A 757 -53.77 32.54 -36.83
CA GLU A 757 -52.95 32.92 -37.98
C GLU A 757 -51.44 33.29 -37.66
N GLY A 758 -50.50 32.97 -38.47
CA GLY A 758 -50.47 32.41 -39.83
C GLY A 758 -49.06 32.50 -40.38
N ALA A 759 -48.86 31.71 -41.40
CA ALA A 759 -48.00 31.90 -42.57
C ALA A 759 -46.50 31.55 -42.38
N GLN A 760 -46.05 30.48 -42.98
CA GLN A 760 -45.57 30.21 -44.34
C GLN A 760 -44.45 31.13 -44.83
N GLN A 761 -43.30 30.50 -45.14
CA GLN A 761 -42.70 30.35 -46.49
C GLN A 761 -41.24 30.08 -46.35
N HIS A 762 -40.71 28.93 -46.85
CA HIS A 762 -40.05 28.70 -48.12
C HIS A 762 -38.80 29.61 -48.35
N VAL A 763 -37.64 29.03 -48.66
CA VAL A 763 -37.14 28.67 -50.02
C VAL A 763 -35.67 28.30 -49.93
N THR A 764 -35.35 27.10 -50.43
CA THR A 764 -34.36 26.63 -51.39
C THR A 764 -32.95 27.18 -51.44
N ALA A 765 -31.97 26.24 -51.46
CA ALA A 765 -31.08 25.84 -52.56
C ALA A 765 -29.96 26.85 -52.91
N ASP A 766 -28.76 26.43 -53.10
CA ASP A 766 -27.98 25.90 -54.20
C ASP A 766 -26.51 25.92 -53.79
N ALA A 767 -25.77 24.89 -53.98
CA ALA A 767 -24.87 24.53 -55.08
C ALA A 767 -23.74 25.54 -55.39
N ASP A 768 -22.53 25.15 -55.37
CA ASP A 768 -21.67 24.89 -56.49
C ASP A 768 -20.16 24.84 -56.05
N GLN A 769 -19.44 23.75 -56.41
CA GLN A 769 -18.33 23.64 -57.33
C GLN A 769 -17.10 24.55 -57.03
N THR A 770 -15.92 24.01 -57.03
CA THR A 770 -15.05 23.48 -58.07
C THR A 770 -13.72 22.95 -57.43
N ARG A 771 -13.27 21.76 -57.78
CA ARG A 771 -12.24 21.43 -58.79
C ARG A 771 -10.84 22.05 -58.49
N GLU A 772 -9.76 21.33 -58.52
CA GLU A 772 -9.00 20.44 -59.38
C GLU A 772 -7.76 19.98 -58.60
N GLY A 773 -7.05 18.96 -58.80
CA GLY A 773 -6.88 18.04 -59.88
C GLY A 773 -5.63 17.19 -59.70
N ALA A 774 -5.67 16.03 -60.23
CA ALA A 774 -4.70 15.31 -61.04
C ALA A 774 -3.45 14.75 -60.36
N GLY A 775 -3.05 13.56 -60.53
CA GLY A 775 -2.88 12.57 -61.58
C GLY A 775 -2.26 11.33 -60.96
N GLY A 776 -2.52 10.18 -61.29
CA GLY A 776 -2.35 9.33 -62.46
C GLY A 776 -1.24 8.31 -62.07
N THR A 777 -1.27 7.03 -62.31
CA THR A 777 -1.73 6.19 -63.43
C THR A 777 -1.48 4.71 -63.08
N LYS A 778 -2.41 3.84 -63.61
CA LYS A 778 -2.23 2.50 -64.20
C LYS A 778 -1.74 1.37 -63.32
N GLY A 779 -2.33 0.27 -63.18
CA GLY A 779 -3.17 -0.57 -64.07
C GLY A 779 -2.63 -1.99 -64.02
N THR A 780 -3.43 -2.97 -63.79
CA THR A 780 -3.86 -4.03 -64.72
C THR A 780 -4.52 -5.20 -64.03
N GLN A 781 -5.60 -5.60 -64.63
CA GLN A 781 -6.47 -6.77 -64.38
C GLN A 781 -5.77 -8.09 -64.73
N ARG A 782 -6.15 -9.20 -64.08
CA ARG A 782 -6.72 -10.42 -64.72
C ARG A 782 -6.98 -11.46 -63.60
N ALA A 783 -8.24 -11.77 -63.46
CA ALA A 783 -9.01 -12.86 -63.99
C ALA A 783 -8.89 -14.20 -63.19
N ALA A 784 -10.09 -14.62 -62.83
CA ALA A 784 -10.48 -15.83 -62.16
C ALA A 784 -10.03 -17.15 -62.84
N ARG A 785 -9.82 -18.18 -62.00
CA ARG A 785 -10.39 -19.54 -62.29
C ARG A 785 -10.48 -20.40 -61.02
N SER A 786 -11.65 -20.94 -60.87
CA SER A 786 -12.19 -22.05 -60.11
C SER A 786 -11.35 -23.30 -60.27
N THR A 787 -11.10 -24.06 -59.21
CA THR A 787 -11.15 -25.55 -59.18
C THR A 787 -11.19 -26.04 -57.73
N ALA A 788 -12.15 -26.91 -57.44
CA ALA A 788 -12.38 -27.64 -56.20
C ALA A 788 -11.53 -28.91 -56.10
N PRO A 789 -11.68 -29.79 -55.09
CA PRO A 789 -10.66 -29.94 -54.04
C PRO A 789 -9.94 -31.30 -54.15
N ALA A 790 -8.68 -31.36 -53.67
CA ALA A 790 -7.93 -32.62 -53.54
C ALA A 790 -8.05 -33.14 -52.08
N ARG A 791 -8.40 -34.42 -52.00
CA ARG A 791 -8.40 -35.24 -50.79
C ARG A 791 -6.98 -35.41 -50.26
N ILE A 792 -6.83 -35.24 -48.94
CA ILE A 792 -5.61 -35.57 -48.17
C ILE A 792 -5.94 -36.79 -47.26
N PRO A 793 -5.04 -37.79 -47.13
CA PRO A 793 -5.33 -39.09 -46.52
C PRO A 793 -5.38 -39.05 -45.00
N GLU A 794 -6.23 -39.86 -44.42
CA GLU A 794 -6.41 -40.14 -43.01
C GLU A 794 -5.11 -40.69 -42.38
N ARG A 795 -4.66 -40.04 -41.28
CA ARG A 795 -3.70 -40.61 -40.32
C ARG A 795 -4.44 -41.26 -39.15
N PRO A 796 -3.89 -42.32 -38.54
CA PRO A 796 -4.60 -43.19 -37.64
C PRO A 796 -4.84 -42.52 -36.28
N VAL A 797 -5.99 -42.83 -35.73
CA VAL A 797 -6.50 -42.52 -34.42
C VAL A 797 -5.54 -43.02 -33.35
N GLN A 798 -4.90 -42.09 -32.61
CA GLN A 798 -4.24 -42.41 -31.35
C GLN A 798 -5.28 -42.63 -30.26
N ARG A 799 -5.15 -43.78 -29.58
CA ARG A 799 -5.97 -44.21 -28.44
C ARG A 799 -5.94 -43.16 -27.33
N HIS A 800 -7.11 -42.83 -26.81
CA HIS A 800 -7.29 -42.10 -25.55
C HIS A 800 -6.56 -42.87 -24.43
N GLU A 801 -5.56 -42.24 -23.83
CA GLU A 801 -5.04 -42.61 -22.52
C GLU A 801 -6.14 -42.40 -21.49
N ARG A 802 -6.55 -43.51 -20.84
CA ARG A 802 -7.44 -43.49 -19.70
C ARG A 802 -6.76 -42.71 -18.57
N THR A 803 -7.32 -41.59 -18.13
CA THR A 803 -6.97 -40.93 -16.88
C THR A 803 -7.18 -41.95 -15.75
N LEU A 804 -6.11 -42.26 -15.04
CA LEU A 804 -6.13 -43.12 -13.85
C LEU A 804 -6.97 -42.45 -12.76
N PRO A 805 -7.77 -43.19 -11.99
CA PRO A 805 -8.50 -42.66 -10.85
C PRO A 805 -7.54 -42.09 -9.81
N PHE A 806 -7.94 -41.03 -9.14
CA PHE A 806 -7.09 -40.26 -8.20
C PHE A 806 -6.45 -41.13 -7.09
N HIS A 807 -7.15 -42.15 -6.60
CA HIS A 807 -6.60 -43.07 -5.60
C HIS A 807 -5.40 -43.87 -6.13
N GLU A 808 -5.41 -44.28 -7.40
CA GLU A 808 -4.32 -45.02 -8.06
C GLU A 808 -3.08 -44.15 -8.34
N LEU A 809 -3.32 -42.84 -8.57
CA LEU A 809 -2.26 -41.81 -8.66
C LEU A 809 -1.60 -41.58 -7.30
N MET A 810 -2.38 -41.52 -6.22
CA MET A 810 -1.89 -41.37 -4.85
C MET A 810 -1.10 -42.59 -4.37
N GLU A 811 -1.54 -43.83 -4.70
CA GLU A 811 -0.78 -45.02 -4.37
C GLU A 811 0.56 -45.07 -5.10
N ARG A 812 0.61 -44.63 -6.37
CA ARG A 812 1.90 -44.53 -7.11
C ARG A 812 2.84 -43.51 -6.49
N MET A 813 2.32 -42.34 -6.09
CA MET A 813 3.13 -41.31 -5.42
C MET A 813 3.67 -41.82 -4.06
N GLN A 814 2.86 -42.51 -3.28
CA GLN A 814 3.31 -43.10 -2.01
C GLN A 814 4.38 -44.19 -2.20
N ARG A 815 4.27 -45.04 -3.24
CA ARG A 815 5.31 -46.02 -3.58
C ARG A 815 6.60 -45.35 -4.02
N GLN A 816 6.52 -44.27 -4.83
CA GLN A 816 7.71 -43.51 -5.23
C GLN A 816 8.39 -42.83 -4.05
N GLN A 817 7.62 -42.29 -3.09
CA GLN A 817 8.19 -41.74 -1.87
C GLN A 817 8.83 -42.79 -0.97
N ALA A 818 8.26 -43.98 -0.86
CA ALA A 818 8.83 -45.08 -0.10
C ALA A 818 10.13 -45.64 -0.76
N GLU A 819 10.16 -45.71 -2.09
CA GLU A 819 11.35 -46.11 -2.83
C GLU A 819 12.48 -45.07 -2.76
N SER A 820 12.13 -43.77 -2.81
CA SER A 820 13.08 -42.66 -2.60
C SER A 820 13.70 -42.68 -1.19
N LYS A 821 12.88 -42.98 -0.18
CA LYS A 821 13.34 -43.05 1.21
C LYS A 821 14.23 -44.28 1.46
N ALA A 822 13.88 -45.42 0.87
CA ALA A 822 14.71 -46.63 0.93
C ALA A 822 16.03 -46.46 0.17
N ALA A 823 16.06 -45.70 -0.93
CA ALA A 823 17.27 -45.36 -1.65
C ALA A 823 18.18 -44.42 -0.87
N GLN A 824 17.62 -43.49 -0.13
CA GLN A 824 18.38 -42.60 0.75
C GLN A 824 18.96 -43.36 1.97
N GLU A 825 18.21 -44.28 2.57
CA GLU A 825 18.71 -45.15 3.64
C GLU A 825 19.79 -46.13 3.16
N ALA A 826 19.73 -46.61 1.91
CA ALA A 826 20.76 -47.46 1.32
C ALA A 826 22.06 -46.71 0.97
N THR A 827 21.99 -45.44 0.62
CA THR A 827 23.17 -44.61 0.36
C THR A 827 23.84 -44.11 1.64
N GLY A 828 23.13 -44.07 2.77
CA GLY A 828 23.69 -43.71 4.09
C GLY A 828 24.55 -44.81 4.75
N TYR A 829 24.48 -46.02 4.28
CA TYR A 829 25.24 -47.18 4.86
C TYR A 829 26.58 -47.46 4.17
N THR A 830 26.95 -46.77 3.11
CA THR A 830 28.21 -47.00 2.38
C THR A 830 29.31 -45.94 2.64
N ALA A 831 29.12 -45.03 3.59
CA ALA A 831 30.10 -43.99 3.94
C ALA A 831 30.72 -44.15 5.34
N GLN A 832 30.60 -45.30 5.99
CA GLN A 832 31.29 -45.59 7.24
C GLN A 832 31.96 -46.96 7.19
N GLY A 833 33.10 -47.07 6.52
CA GLY A 833 33.91 -48.25 6.48
C GLY A 833 35.16 -48.01 5.65
N ASP A 834 36.11 -47.22 6.10
CA ASP A 834 37.55 -47.38 5.92
C ASP A 834 38.32 -46.25 6.61
N ALA A 835 38.82 -46.51 7.82
CA ALA A 835 40.05 -45.95 8.37
C ALA A 835 40.40 -46.70 9.67
N GLY A 836 41.23 -47.62 9.54
CA GLY A 836 42.29 -48.29 10.17
C GLY A 836 42.48 -48.29 11.69
N GLN A 837 42.53 -49.44 12.17
CA GLN A 837 43.40 -50.02 13.20
C GLN A 837 44.57 -49.17 13.67
N GLU A 838 44.64 -49.01 14.96
CA GLU A 838 45.79 -49.19 15.93
C GLU A 838 45.45 -48.30 17.14
N THR A 839 45.45 -48.75 18.32
CA THR A 839 46.12 -49.67 19.21
C THR A 839 45.36 -49.77 20.55
N ALA A 840 45.34 -50.91 21.06
CA ALA A 840 44.79 -51.32 22.36
C ALA A 840 45.49 -50.66 23.56
N LEU A 841 44.80 -50.48 24.67
CA LEU A 841 45.06 -51.14 25.96
C LEU A 841 44.36 -50.40 27.13
N ASN A 842 43.54 -51.16 27.84
CA ASN A 842 43.29 -51.13 29.29
C ASN A 842 42.46 -49.96 29.89
N GLY A 843 41.30 -50.27 30.44
CA GLY A 843 41.19 -50.57 31.83
C GLY A 843 39.76 -50.40 32.35
N ALA A 844 39.29 -51.44 32.91
CA ALA A 844 38.09 -51.68 33.66
C ALA A 844 37.60 -50.62 34.63
N GLY A 845 36.27 -50.62 34.82
CA GLY A 845 35.67 -49.99 36.02
C GLY A 845 34.18 -49.73 35.91
N ARG A 846 33.39 -50.57 36.41
CA ARG A 846 31.97 -50.55 36.79
C ARG A 846 31.62 -49.29 37.62
N GLU A 847 30.43 -48.73 37.54
CA GLU A 847 29.29 -48.94 38.42
C GLU A 847 28.31 -47.76 38.36
N ASN A 848 27.03 -48.12 38.28
CA ASN A 848 25.84 -47.55 38.86
C ASN A 848 25.89 -46.19 39.57
N ALA A 849 24.93 -45.29 39.24
CA ALA A 849 23.91 -44.91 40.20
C ALA A 849 23.08 -43.66 39.77
N GLN A 850 21.80 -43.86 39.68
CA GLN A 850 20.72 -43.02 40.25
C GLN A 850 20.70 -41.49 40.11
N HIS A 851 19.56 -41.06 39.57
CA HIS A 851 18.96 -39.69 39.68
C HIS A 851 18.92 -39.20 41.15
N PRO A 852 19.02 -37.89 41.38
CA PRO A 852 17.98 -37.26 42.21
C PRO A 852 17.34 -36.02 41.62
N LYS A 853 16.07 -35.89 41.93
CA LYS A 853 15.17 -34.73 41.80
C LYS A 853 15.78 -33.49 42.50
N LEU A 854 15.68 -32.31 41.89
CA LEU A 854 15.90 -31.03 42.53
C LEU A 854 14.59 -30.25 42.62
N GLU A 855 14.25 -29.98 43.89
CA GLU A 855 13.18 -29.16 44.39
C GLU A 855 13.36 -27.68 44.03
N ARG A 856 12.24 -27.02 43.78
CA ARG A 856 12.10 -25.57 43.67
C ARG A 856 12.28 -24.90 45.04
N ARG A 857 13.10 -23.83 45.09
CA ARG A 857 13.07 -22.86 46.20
C ARG A 857 12.70 -21.46 45.63
N PRO A 858 11.92 -20.68 46.43
CA PRO A 858 11.35 -19.43 45.96
C PRO A 858 12.29 -18.23 46.21
N LEU A 859 12.11 -17.20 45.34
CA LEU A 859 12.78 -15.89 45.40
C LEU A 859 12.27 -15.06 46.59
N PRO A 860 13.12 -14.25 47.24
CA PRO A 860 12.68 -13.34 48.31
C PRO A 860 12.15 -12.02 47.76
N GLN A 861 11.11 -11.50 48.44
CA GLN A 861 10.55 -10.17 48.29
C GLN A 861 11.45 -9.11 48.93
N PRO A 862 11.49 -7.85 48.43
CA PRO A 862 12.18 -6.76 49.12
C PRO A 862 11.32 -6.12 50.20
N ASP A 863 11.93 -5.87 51.31
CA ASP A 863 11.44 -5.22 52.53
C ASP A 863 11.15 -3.71 52.32
N ASN A 864 10.01 -3.33 52.88
CA ASN A 864 9.60 -1.95 53.18
C ASN A 864 10.46 -1.40 54.33
N GLN A 865 11.06 -0.26 54.16
CA GLN A 865 11.35 0.65 55.29
C GLN A 865 10.98 2.09 54.95
N GLN A 866 9.91 2.52 55.64
CA GLN A 866 9.59 3.91 55.92
C GLN A 866 10.74 4.56 56.68
N ASP A 867 11.13 5.78 56.47
CA ASP A 867 10.86 6.92 57.36
C ASP A 867 11.72 8.16 57.08
N GLN A 868 11.08 9.29 57.31
CA GLN A 868 11.57 10.59 57.78
C GLN A 868 11.98 11.66 56.77
N ARG A 869 10.98 12.52 56.60
CA ARG A 869 11.19 13.95 56.25
C ARG A 869 11.95 14.67 57.44
N PRO A 870 12.65 15.78 57.11
CA PRO A 870 12.14 17.01 57.67
C PRO A 870 12.01 18.15 56.65
N SER A 871 10.99 18.96 56.96
CA SER A 871 10.65 20.24 56.41
C SER A 871 11.71 21.33 56.67
N HIS A 872 11.94 22.21 55.72
CA HIS A 872 12.16 23.61 56.01
C HIS A 872 11.61 24.53 54.91
N LYS A 873 10.76 25.44 55.38
CA LYS A 873 10.31 26.65 54.75
C LYS A 873 11.47 27.64 54.55
N ASP A 874 11.43 28.45 53.55
CA ASP A 874 11.18 29.87 53.49
C ASP A 874 11.98 30.60 52.38
N LYS A 875 11.21 31.37 51.61
CA LYS A 875 11.49 32.75 51.14
C LYS A 875 12.68 33.03 50.19
N ARG A 876 12.42 33.34 49.03
CA ARG A 876 12.17 34.64 48.33
C ARG A 876 11.98 34.45 46.86
#